data_eac801b9008c57470afb3abac05ba7f5
#
_entry.id   eac801b9008c57470afb3abac05ba7f5
#
_cell.length_a   1.000
_cell.length_b   1.000
_cell.length_c   1.000
_cell.angle_alpha   90.00
_cell.angle_beta   90.00
_cell.angle_gamma   90.00
#
_symmetry.space_group_name_H-M   'P 1'
#
loop_
_entity.id
_entity.type
_entity.pdbx_description
1 polymer ?
#
loop_
_entity_poly.entity_id
_entity_poly.type
_entity_poly.pdbx_seq_one_letter_code
_entity_poly.pdbx_strand_id
1 'polypeptide(L)'
;MNKKNSIICVMIILLAVSCSDGKIRNIEQLNKLAAAAQPGDTIVLVNGTYRDANIRIYAKGTADNPIIIKAEESGKAYLEGKSNLEIAGEYVEVHGLYFRNGYSDKAVINYSLDDEIANHCRITSCVIDNYNPDNRATSNAWVELYGKSNRFDHNTLINKQNGEATVIVQLNEERSQENNHSIDHNYFGHRPNYGSNGAETIRVGNSTYSLTSSQTQITDNWFEHCDGEVEHVSIKACDNLVARNVFYECAGELVLRHGNRNIVEKNVFIGNRKPQTGGIRIVNSDQIIRENYLENLKGKRFYAALAVMNAVPNPLPNRYHQVDNALIENNIFVRCEHVEFGVGADSERTVAPVNTVVKGNLFYYPEKAAIFEKHTDISGISFIDNKYVASVGNAKINGFQSVKLEAAPSCTLPVLKSECGASWYVDVKSGAETATGRTIIVEEGLNSIIKATESATAYDTLVLKNGLQYLINQTLFVNKQMIIKSLEENKECAALRYTGKKGKTSMITIADGGNLQISGIEFNGMSHEGHARPMSGIAPAEKMRGTYSVTVDGCAFHSFQESSFAGFKAVKNSFAELLAFNNCKFYNISGEGIGLGAEKNDDGKYSAENIVITNCLFDNILGCAVNVYRGGTDESTAGPFLIMDNCTFELSSNQERGATLRLIGVQTAHLSNLTFNNSGRGGAAIKFDECRWDDIILSNILYQNSGGLRMNKLYR
;
A
#
# COMPACT_ATOMS: atom_id res chain seq x y z
N MET A 1 -21.20 -88.03 -21.37
CA MET A 1 -20.08 -87.10 -21.02
C MET A 1 -20.35 -85.81 -21.75
N ASN A 2 -20.99 -84.85 -21.08
CA ASN A 2 -21.32 -83.54 -21.66
C ASN A 2 -20.43 -82.51 -21.09
N LYS A 3 -19.59 -81.85 -21.89
CA LYS A 3 -18.83 -80.66 -21.57
C LYS A 3 -19.76 -79.48 -21.69
N LYS A 4 -20.03 -78.77 -20.57
CA LYS A 4 -20.67 -77.46 -20.56
C LYS A 4 -19.60 -76.40 -20.82
N ASN A 5 -19.75 -75.69 -21.92
CA ASN A 5 -19.00 -74.43 -22.17
C ASN A 5 -19.69 -73.29 -21.43
N SER A 6 -19.00 -72.69 -20.45
CA SER A 6 -19.45 -71.41 -19.84
C SER A 6 -18.87 -70.26 -20.68
N ILE A 7 -19.74 -69.55 -21.34
CA ILE A 7 -19.47 -68.29 -22.01
C ILE A 7 -19.52 -67.20 -20.95
N ILE A 8 -18.39 -66.61 -20.61
CA ILE A 8 -18.32 -65.41 -19.78
C ILE A 8 -18.61 -64.22 -20.71
N CYS A 9 -19.81 -63.66 -20.59
CA CYS A 9 -20.14 -62.38 -21.20
C CYS A 9 -19.47 -61.25 -20.38
N VAL A 10 -18.39 -60.70 -20.91
CA VAL A 10 -17.85 -59.44 -20.41
C VAL A 10 -18.79 -58.34 -20.87
N MET A 11 -19.60 -57.85 -19.94
CA MET A 11 -20.48 -56.71 -20.16
C MET A 11 -19.59 -55.44 -20.09
N ILE A 12 -19.16 -54.94 -21.25
CA ILE A 12 -18.57 -53.61 -21.39
C ILE A 12 -19.69 -52.62 -21.14
N ILE A 13 -19.74 -52.02 -19.96
CA ILE A 13 -20.58 -50.84 -19.68
C ILE A 13 -19.94 -49.70 -20.42
N LEU A 14 -20.35 -49.42 -21.64
CA LEU A 14 -20.18 -48.14 -22.29
C LEU A 14 -21.01 -47.13 -21.50
N LEU A 15 -20.38 -46.39 -20.60
CA LEU A 15 -20.93 -45.16 -20.13
C LEU A 15 -21.05 -44.21 -21.34
N ALA A 16 -22.23 -44.15 -21.89
CA ALA A 16 -22.59 -43.11 -22.83
C ALA A 16 -22.52 -41.78 -22.06
N VAL A 17 -21.39 -41.10 -22.15
CA VAL A 17 -21.32 -39.68 -21.83
C VAL A 17 -22.23 -39.03 -22.87
N SER A 18 -23.44 -38.65 -22.46
CA SER A 18 -24.31 -37.83 -23.28
C SER A 18 -23.51 -36.61 -23.65
N CYS A 19 -23.38 -36.30 -24.92
CA CYS A 19 -22.92 -34.99 -25.39
C CYS A 19 -23.89 -33.95 -24.88
N SER A 20 -23.68 -33.48 -23.63
CA SER A 20 -23.99 -32.12 -23.25
C SER A 20 -23.01 -31.22 -24.03
N ASP A 21 -23.46 -30.09 -24.44
CA ASP A 21 -22.74 -29.08 -25.22
C ASP A 21 -21.42 -28.56 -24.59
N GLY A 22 -20.77 -29.36 -23.75
CA GLY A 22 -19.49 -29.05 -23.07
C GLY A 22 -19.57 -27.93 -22.06
N LYS A 23 -20.76 -27.41 -21.76
CA LYS A 23 -21.00 -26.25 -20.91
C LYS A 23 -21.34 -26.64 -19.47
N ILE A 24 -20.62 -26.07 -18.49
CA ILE A 24 -20.68 -26.45 -17.09
C ILE A 24 -21.25 -25.33 -16.22
N ARG A 25 -22.17 -25.70 -15.33
CA ARG A 25 -22.81 -24.76 -14.35
C ARG A 25 -22.49 -25.05 -12.89
N ASN A 26 -21.70 -26.08 -12.63
CA ASN A 26 -21.39 -26.55 -11.28
C ASN A 26 -19.90 -26.79 -11.13
N ILE A 27 -19.29 -26.24 -10.09
CA ILE A 27 -17.84 -26.30 -9.84
C ILE A 27 -17.38 -27.74 -9.53
N GLU A 28 -18.19 -28.54 -8.84
CA GLU A 28 -17.86 -29.96 -8.61
C GLU A 28 -17.77 -30.73 -9.92
N GLN A 29 -18.67 -30.45 -10.86
CA GLN A 29 -18.63 -31.03 -12.21
C GLN A 29 -17.40 -30.54 -12.98
N LEU A 30 -17.05 -29.23 -12.88
CA LEU A 30 -15.84 -28.65 -13.46
C LEU A 30 -14.60 -29.42 -12.98
N ASN A 31 -14.45 -29.57 -11.66
CA ASN A 31 -13.31 -30.25 -11.06
C ASN A 31 -13.18 -31.71 -11.51
N LYS A 32 -14.32 -32.43 -11.60
CA LYS A 32 -14.36 -33.83 -12.10
C LYS A 32 -13.94 -33.92 -13.55
N LEU A 33 -14.43 -33.03 -14.42
CA LEU A 33 -14.09 -33.03 -15.84
C LEU A 33 -12.66 -32.62 -16.08
N ALA A 34 -12.15 -31.62 -15.34
CA ALA A 34 -10.73 -31.22 -15.40
C ALA A 34 -9.80 -32.38 -15.04
N ALA A 35 -10.14 -33.16 -14.00
CA ALA A 35 -9.38 -34.35 -13.60
C ALA A 35 -9.40 -35.49 -14.61
N ALA A 36 -10.41 -35.56 -15.51
CA ALA A 36 -10.56 -36.57 -16.56
C ALA A 36 -10.12 -36.08 -17.94
N ALA A 37 -9.77 -34.80 -18.07
CA ALA A 37 -9.48 -34.16 -19.35
C ALA A 37 -8.24 -34.76 -20.03
N GLN A 38 -8.32 -34.84 -21.36
CA GLN A 38 -7.25 -35.27 -22.23
C GLN A 38 -6.60 -34.10 -22.95
N PRO A 39 -5.34 -34.21 -23.40
CA PRO A 39 -4.69 -33.15 -24.16
C PRO A 39 -5.57 -32.63 -25.32
N GLY A 40 -5.76 -31.30 -25.36
CA GLY A 40 -6.62 -30.64 -26.35
C GLY A 40 -8.08 -30.41 -25.92
N ASP A 41 -8.51 -30.94 -24.79
CA ASP A 41 -9.86 -30.72 -24.29
C ASP A 41 -10.08 -29.26 -23.88
N THR A 42 -11.29 -28.76 -24.16
CA THR A 42 -11.73 -27.44 -23.72
C THR A 42 -12.99 -27.59 -22.84
N ILE A 43 -12.88 -27.07 -21.62
CA ILE A 43 -13.98 -27.08 -20.64
C ILE A 43 -14.51 -25.65 -20.49
N VAL A 44 -15.81 -25.46 -20.70
CA VAL A 44 -16.44 -24.14 -20.71
C VAL A 44 -17.32 -23.94 -19.48
N LEU A 45 -16.99 -22.96 -18.66
CA LEU A 45 -17.79 -22.52 -17.53
C LEU A 45 -18.82 -21.49 -17.99
N VAL A 46 -20.11 -21.81 -17.80
CA VAL A 46 -21.24 -20.99 -18.27
C VAL A 46 -21.27 -19.65 -17.59
N ASN A 47 -21.77 -18.62 -18.27
CA ASN A 47 -22.02 -17.31 -17.67
C ASN A 47 -22.88 -17.42 -16.40
N GLY A 48 -22.49 -16.75 -15.33
CA GLY A 48 -23.21 -16.78 -14.06
C GLY A 48 -22.35 -16.43 -12.85
N THR A 49 -22.97 -16.47 -11.68
CA THR A 49 -22.29 -16.22 -10.40
C THR A 49 -22.06 -17.52 -9.66
N TYR A 50 -20.81 -17.77 -9.30
CA TYR A 50 -20.35 -18.92 -8.53
C TYR A 50 -19.87 -18.45 -7.19
N ARG A 51 -20.60 -18.78 -6.12
CA ARG A 51 -20.28 -18.38 -4.74
C ARG A 51 -19.51 -19.49 -4.04
N ASP A 52 -18.50 -19.10 -3.27
CA ASP A 52 -17.66 -20.01 -2.50
C ASP A 52 -17.09 -21.16 -3.34
N ALA A 53 -16.73 -20.83 -4.59
CA ALA A 53 -16.26 -21.77 -5.59
C ALA A 53 -14.81 -22.17 -5.32
N ASN A 54 -14.58 -23.42 -4.92
CA ASN A 54 -13.24 -23.99 -4.82
C ASN A 54 -12.92 -24.74 -6.13
N ILE A 55 -12.28 -24.04 -7.08
CA ILE A 55 -11.87 -24.58 -8.37
C ILE A 55 -10.53 -25.30 -8.19
N ARG A 56 -10.51 -26.61 -8.43
CA ARG A 56 -9.33 -27.47 -8.22
C ARG A 56 -9.04 -28.23 -9.51
N ILE A 57 -7.96 -27.89 -10.17
CA ILE A 57 -7.59 -28.43 -11.47
C ILE A 57 -6.24 -29.15 -11.36
N TYR A 58 -6.28 -30.47 -11.56
CA TYR A 58 -5.10 -31.25 -11.83
C TYR A 58 -5.26 -31.95 -13.16
N ALA A 59 -4.46 -31.56 -14.15
CA ALA A 59 -4.58 -32.09 -15.51
C ALA A 59 -3.22 -32.07 -16.23
N LYS A 60 -3.08 -32.87 -17.27
CA LYS A 60 -1.86 -32.97 -18.08
C LYS A 60 -2.16 -32.85 -19.55
N GLY A 61 -2.00 -31.64 -20.08
CA GLY A 61 -1.98 -31.38 -21.51
C GLY A 61 -0.60 -31.62 -22.12
N THR A 62 -0.37 -31.12 -23.31
CA THR A 62 0.91 -31.07 -24.00
C THR A 62 1.14 -29.67 -24.60
N ALA A 63 2.36 -29.36 -25.00
CA ALA A 63 2.67 -28.07 -25.62
C ALA A 63 1.81 -27.79 -26.86
N ASP A 64 1.56 -28.81 -27.71
CA ASP A 64 0.75 -28.66 -28.92
C ASP A 64 -0.74 -28.77 -28.65
N ASN A 65 -1.16 -29.38 -27.55
CA ASN A 65 -2.55 -29.63 -27.18
C ASN A 65 -2.75 -29.33 -25.67
N PRO A 66 -2.76 -28.07 -25.24
CA PRO A 66 -3.04 -27.72 -23.85
C PRO A 66 -4.50 -28.06 -23.49
N ILE A 67 -4.76 -28.26 -22.21
CA ILE A 67 -6.11 -28.36 -21.66
C ILE A 67 -6.56 -26.95 -21.30
N ILE A 68 -7.72 -26.54 -21.87
CA ILE A 68 -8.23 -25.17 -21.71
C ILE A 68 -9.48 -25.18 -20.82
N ILE A 69 -9.45 -24.38 -19.75
CA ILE A 69 -10.61 -24.05 -18.92
C ILE A 69 -10.93 -22.58 -19.15
N LYS A 70 -12.14 -22.27 -19.57
CA LYS A 70 -12.49 -20.87 -19.88
C LYS A 70 -13.93 -20.53 -19.51
N ALA A 71 -14.17 -19.24 -19.22
CA ALA A 71 -15.52 -18.72 -19.20
C ALA A 71 -16.17 -18.83 -20.60
N GLU A 72 -17.47 -19.05 -20.66
CA GLU A 72 -18.25 -19.03 -21.92
C GLU A 72 -18.08 -17.69 -22.63
N GLU A 73 -18.25 -16.59 -21.89
CA GLU A 73 -17.86 -15.24 -22.29
C GLU A 73 -16.89 -14.70 -21.24
N SER A 74 -15.75 -14.21 -21.65
CA SER A 74 -14.76 -13.63 -20.76
C SER A 74 -15.38 -12.57 -19.85
N GLY A 75 -15.16 -12.69 -18.55
CA GLY A 75 -15.69 -11.76 -17.54
C GLY A 75 -17.15 -12.00 -17.15
N LYS A 76 -17.82 -13.01 -17.67
CA LYS A 76 -19.19 -13.34 -17.28
C LYS A 76 -19.31 -14.53 -16.32
N ALA A 77 -18.24 -15.23 -16.02
CA ALA A 77 -18.14 -16.19 -14.94
C ALA A 77 -17.63 -15.47 -13.69
N TYR A 78 -18.55 -15.05 -12.81
CA TYR A 78 -18.24 -14.29 -11.60
C TYR A 78 -17.95 -15.22 -10.43
N LEU A 79 -16.78 -15.10 -9.83
CA LEU A 79 -16.37 -15.85 -8.66
C LEU A 79 -16.49 -14.93 -7.42
N GLU A 80 -17.46 -15.21 -6.57
CA GLU A 80 -17.83 -14.40 -5.41
C GLU A 80 -17.69 -15.17 -4.09
N GLY A 81 -17.80 -14.49 -2.96
CA GLY A 81 -17.66 -15.09 -1.63
C GLY A 81 -16.22 -15.57 -1.39
N LYS A 82 -16.04 -16.78 -0.86
CA LYS A 82 -14.73 -17.39 -0.59
C LYS A 82 -14.21 -18.23 -1.74
N SER A 83 -14.28 -17.72 -2.97
CA SER A 83 -13.83 -18.45 -4.16
C SER A 83 -12.33 -18.40 -4.36
N ASN A 84 -11.76 -19.49 -4.89
CA ASN A 84 -10.35 -19.59 -5.26
C ASN A 84 -10.14 -20.54 -6.43
N LEU A 85 -8.96 -20.47 -7.04
CA LEU A 85 -8.50 -21.32 -8.12
C LEU A 85 -7.15 -21.94 -7.76
N GLU A 86 -7.07 -23.26 -7.75
CA GLU A 86 -5.82 -24.02 -7.60
C GLU A 86 -5.59 -24.84 -8.85
N ILE A 87 -4.42 -24.67 -9.47
CA ILE A 87 -4.01 -25.43 -10.65
C ILE A 87 -2.70 -26.17 -10.40
N ALA A 88 -2.61 -27.40 -10.92
CA ALA A 88 -1.40 -28.21 -10.93
C ALA A 88 -1.38 -29.10 -12.17
N GLY A 89 -0.23 -29.72 -12.41
CA GLY A 89 0.00 -30.57 -13.60
C GLY A 89 0.75 -29.80 -14.69
N GLU A 90 0.43 -30.06 -15.95
CA GLU A 90 1.21 -29.56 -17.08
C GLU A 90 0.32 -29.04 -18.20
N TYR A 91 0.72 -27.93 -18.84
CA TYR A 91 0.04 -27.35 -20.01
C TYR A 91 -1.48 -27.18 -19.81
N VAL A 92 -1.85 -26.57 -18.68
CA VAL A 92 -3.23 -26.17 -18.38
C VAL A 92 -3.35 -24.67 -18.57
N GLU A 93 -4.36 -24.23 -19.31
CA GLU A 93 -4.66 -22.82 -19.51
C GLU A 93 -6.01 -22.44 -18.89
N VAL A 94 -6.08 -21.32 -18.16
CA VAL A 94 -7.31 -20.77 -17.59
C VAL A 94 -7.57 -19.38 -18.13
N HIS A 95 -8.79 -19.11 -18.64
CA HIS A 95 -9.11 -17.86 -19.33
C HIS A 95 -10.40 -17.21 -18.81
N GLY A 96 -10.37 -15.88 -18.64
CA GLY A 96 -11.58 -15.05 -18.62
C GLY A 96 -12.42 -15.10 -17.34
N LEU A 97 -11.87 -15.54 -16.22
CA LEU A 97 -12.55 -15.58 -14.92
C LEU A 97 -12.54 -14.21 -14.22
N TYR A 98 -13.59 -13.91 -13.45
CA TYR A 98 -13.70 -12.65 -12.72
C TYR A 98 -13.98 -12.86 -11.22
N PHE A 99 -12.97 -12.62 -10.37
CA PHE A 99 -13.07 -12.63 -8.91
C PHE A 99 -13.49 -11.26 -8.40
N ARG A 100 -14.65 -11.20 -7.73
CA ARG A 100 -15.22 -9.98 -7.16
C ARG A 100 -16.11 -10.28 -5.95
N ASN A 101 -16.46 -9.25 -5.18
CA ASN A 101 -17.43 -9.37 -4.07
C ASN A 101 -17.11 -10.50 -3.09
N GLY A 102 -15.84 -10.62 -2.68
CA GLY A 102 -15.42 -11.69 -1.78
C GLY A 102 -13.96 -11.59 -1.37
N TYR A 103 -13.43 -12.70 -0.88
CA TYR A 103 -12.02 -12.88 -0.54
C TYR A 103 -11.70 -14.37 -0.49
N SER A 104 -10.42 -14.73 -0.46
CA SER A 104 -9.98 -16.11 -0.19
C SER A 104 -9.25 -16.17 1.16
N ASP A 105 -9.41 -17.25 1.90
CA ASP A 105 -8.64 -17.51 3.14
C ASP A 105 -7.18 -17.91 2.83
N LYS A 106 -6.85 -18.21 1.57
CA LYS A 106 -5.53 -18.51 1.02
C LYS A 106 -5.31 -17.68 -0.25
N ALA A 107 -4.33 -17.98 -1.07
CA ALA A 107 -4.19 -17.32 -2.37
C ALA A 107 -5.48 -17.45 -3.20
N VAL A 108 -5.83 -16.36 -3.93
CA VAL A 108 -7.01 -16.40 -4.82
C VAL A 108 -6.76 -17.32 -6.01
N ILE A 109 -5.55 -17.24 -6.56
CA ILE A 109 -5.03 -18.09 -7.63
C ILE A 109 -3.73 -18.72 -7.16
N ASN A 110 -3.65 -20.04 -7.19
CA ASN A 110 -2.50 -20.79 -6.75
C ASN A 110 -2.03 -21.79 -7.82
N TYR A 111 -0.77 -21.72 -8.20
CA TYR A 111 -0.14 -22.66 -9.13
C TYR A 111 0.37 -23.93 -8.42
N SER A 112 -0.37 -24.33 -7.39
CA SER A 112 -0.21 -25.59 -6.70
C SER A 112 -1.56 -26.13 -6.23
N LEU A 113 -1.67 -27.43 -6.09
CA LEU A 113 -2.86 -28.13 -5.60
C LEU A 113 -2.39 -29.32 -4.75
N ASP A 114 -2.67 -29.28 -3.44
CA ASP A 114 -2.13 -30.23 -2.47
C ASP A 114 -0.59 -30.31 -2.58
N ASP A 115 0.01 -31.46 -2.83
CA ASP A 115 1.45 -31.67 -3.01
C ASP A 115 1.91 -31.53 -4.48
N GLU A 116 1.02 -31.24 -5.39
CA GLU A 116 1.30 -31.10 -6.82
C GLU A 116 1.48 -29.62 -7.20
N ILE A 117 2.34 -29.37 -8.18
CA ILE A 117 2.65 -28.02 -8.68
C ILE A 117 2.37 -27.92 -10.18
N ALA A 118 2.16 -26.69 -10.65
CA ALA A 118 1.91 -26.39 -12.04
C ALA A 118 3.24 -26.20 -12.80
N ASN A 119 3.34 -26.79 -13.99
CA ASN A 119 4.43 -26.53 -14.93
C ASN A 119 3.88 -26.25 -16.33
N HIS A 120 4.46 -25.27 -17.02
CA HIS A 120 4.01 -24.84 -18.36
C HIS A 120 2.52 -24.45 -18.40
N CYS A 121 1.94 -24.08 -17.25
CA CYS A 121 0.55 -23.65 -17.16
C CYS A 121 0.42 -22.14 -17.38
N ARG A 122 -0.78 -21.72 -17.82
CA ARG A 122 -1.06 -20.32 -18.13
C ARG A 122 -2.38 -19.87 -17.53
N ILE A 123 -2.38 -18.68 -16.93
CA ILE A 123 -3.61 -17.98 -16.53
C ILE A 123 -3.63 -16.62 -17.21
N THR A 124 -4.66 -16.38 -17.99
CA THR A 124 -4.72 -15.20 -18.85
C THR A 124 -6.13 -14.60 -18.91
N SER A 125 -6.18 -13.28 -19.16
CA SER A 125 -7.44 -12.53 -19.32
C SER A 125 -8.41 -12.68 -18.14
N CYS A 126 -7.90 -12.91 -16.92
CA CYS A 126 -8.66 -12.97 -15.67
C CYS A 126 -8.62 -11.64 -14.94
N VAL A 127 -9.60 -11.40 -14.08
CA VAL A 127 -9.68 -10.19 -13.26
C VAL A 127 -9.83 -10.54 -11.78
N ILE A 128 -9.07 -9.86 -10.93
CA ILE A 128 -9.27 -9.83 -9.48
C ILE A 128 -9.48 -8.37 -9.10
N ASP A 129 -10.71 -8.01 -8.70
CA ASP A 129 -11.07 -6.64 -8.38
C ASP A 129 -11.67 -6.56 -6.98
N ASN A 130 -11.02 -5.77 -6.11
CA ASN A 130 -11.49 -5.49 -4.74
C ASN A 130 -11.87 -6.77 -3.96
N TYR A 131 -11.13 -7.85 -4.19
CA TYR A 131 -11.38 -9.17 -3.60
C TYR A 131 -10.60 -9.29 -2.27
N ASN A 132 -11.09 -8.59 -1.25
CA ASN A 132 -10.40 -8.36 0.01
C ASN A 132 -11.20 -8.89 1.21
N PRO A 133 -10.53 -9.43 2.26
CA PRO A 133 -11.16 -9.77 3.53
C PRO A 133 -11.71 -8.53 4.24
N ASP A 134 -12.62 -8.72 5.19
CA ASP A 134 -13.23 -7.63 5.95
C ASP A 134 -12.23 -6.88 6.86
N ASN A 135 -11.07 -7.46 7.09
CA ASN A 135 -10.00 -6.86 7.88
C ASN A 135 -8.72 -6.79 7.05
N ARG A 136 -8.25 -5.59 6.78
CA ARG A 136 -7.01 -5.34 6.02
C ARG A 136 -5.75 -5.96 6.64
N ALA A 137 -5.77 -6.26 7.94
CA ALA A 137 -4.66 -6.95 8.59
C ALA A 137 -4.60 -8.46 8.30
N THR A 138 -5.61 -9.04 7.66
CA THR A 138 -5.55 -10.42 7.16
C THR A 138 -4.57 -10.47 6.00
N SER A 139 -3.62 -11.41 6.07
CA SER A 139 -2.56 -11.53 5.09
C SER A 139 -2.84 -12.69 4.14
N ASN A 140 -3.01 -12.42 2.85
CA ASN A 140 -3.04 -13.42 1.78
C ASN A 140 -2.60 -12.84 0.45
N ALA A 141 -1.83 -13.58 -0.32
CA ALA A 141 -1.52 -13.21 -1.70
C ALA A 141 -2.76 -13.35 -2.59
N TRP A 142 -2.80 -12.61 -3.70
CA TRP A 142 -3.80 -12.90 -4.71
C TRP A 142 -3.34 -13.99 -5.66
N VAL A 143 -2.05 -14.01 -6.03
CA VAL A 143 -1.49 -15.03 -6.92
C VAL A 143 -0.20 -15.59 -6.34
N GLU A 144 -0.08 -16.91 -6.31
CA GLU A 144 1.18 -17.60 -5.98
C GLU A 144 1.60 -18.53 -7.11
N LEU A 145 2.80 -18.30 -7.64
CA LEU A 145 3.39 -19.12 -8.69
C LEU A 145 4.37 -20.11 -8.08
N TYR A 146 4.10 -21.39 -8.29
CA TYR A 146 4.99 -22.52 -7.98
C TYR A 146 5.37 -23.23 -9.29
N GLY A 147 6.35 -24.14 -9.22
CA GLY A 147 6.79 -24.96 -10.35
C GLY A 147 7.63 -24.20 -11.37
N LYS A 148 7.51 -24.58 -12.65
CA LYS A 148 8.41 -24.07 -13.71
C LYS A 148 7.64 -23.66 -14.97
N SER A 149 8.19 -22.65 -15.65
CA SER A 149 7.73 -22.20 -16.99
C SER A 149 6.25 -21.82 -17.06
N ASN A 150 5.68 -21.37 -15.94
CA ASN A 150 4.30 -20.91 -15.93
C ASN A 150 4.22 -19.46 -16.43
N ARG A 151 3.09 -19.12 -17.04
CA ARG A 151 2.81 -17.78 -17.52
C ARG A 151 1.57 -17.18 -16.86
N PHE A 152 1.69 -15.94 -16.44
CA PHE A 152 0.59 -15.14 -15.91
C PHE A 152 0.53 -13.84 -16.70
N ASP A 153 -0.44 -13.73 -17.63
CA ASP A 153 -0.45 -12.65 -18.61
C ASP A 153 -1.85 -12.07 -18.89
N HIS A 154 -1.89 -10.81 -19.34
CA HIS A 154 -3.14 -10.10 -19.69
C HIS A 154 -4.20 -10.14 -18.59
N ASN A 155 -3.79 -10.22 -17.31
CA ASN A 155 -4.72 -10.20 -16.18
C ASN A 155 -4.80 -8.78 -15.58
N THR A 156 -5.95 -8.42 -15.02
CA THR A 156 -6.16 -7.17 -14.30
C THR A 156 -6.31 -7.44 -12.81
N LEU A 157 -5.41 -6.85 -12.00
CA LEU A 157 -5.41 -6.98 -10.55
C LEU A 157 -5.47 -5.59 -9.94
N ILE A 158 -6.62 -5.23 -9.36
CA ILE A 158 -6.86 -3.87 -8.86
C ILE A 158 -7.56 -3.85 -7.50
N ASN A 159 -7.32 -2.78 -6.75
CA ASN A 159 -7.97 -2.51 -5.47
C ASN A 159 -7.66 -3.56 -4.37
N LYS A 160 -6.44 -4.13 -4.36
CA LYS A 160 -5.98 -4.94 -3.22
C LYS A 160 -5.68 -4.02 -2.04
N GLN A 161 -6.24 -4.33 -0.87
CA GLN A 161 -6.15 -3.46 0.31
C GLN A 161 -5.55 -4.14 1.55
N ASN A 162 -5.51 -5.47 1.55
CA ASN A 162 -5.00 -6.24 2.68
C ASN A 162 -3.50 -6.56 2.54
N GLY A 163 -2.92 -7.08 3.62
CA GLY A 163 -1.52 -7.48 3.67
C GLY A 163 -1.18 -8.63 2.72
N GLU A 164 0.11 -8.89 2.55
CA GLU A 164 0.80 -9.79 1.64
C GLU A 164 0.89 -9.24 0.20
N ALA A 165 1.92 -9.64 -0.51
CA ALA A 165 2.13 -9.25 -1.91
C ALA A 165 0.92 -9.62 -2.80
N THR A 166 0.71 -8.88 -3.89
CA THR A 166 -0.36 -9.22 -4.85
C THR A 166 0.02 -10.47 -5.62
N VAL A 167 1.24 -10.55 -6.11
CA VAL A 167 1.79 -11.73 -6.80
C VAL A 167 3.07 -12.17 -6.10
N ILE A 168 3.20 -13.46 -5.81
CA ILE A 168 4.40 -14.07 -5.25
C ILE A 168 4.91 -15.16 -6.19
N VAL A 169 6.20 -15.12 -6.47
CA VAL A 169 6.92 -16.23 -7.07
C VAL A 169 7.62 -17.01 -5.94
N GLN A 170 7.21 -18.23 -5.72
CA GLN A 170 7.73 -19.09 -4.66
C GLN A 170 8.98 -19.85 -5.12
N LEU A 171 10.00 -19.89 -4.24
CA LEU A 171 11.25 -20.65 -4.43
C LEU A 171 11.53 -21.63 -3.29
N ASN A 172 10.52 -21.87 -2.45
CA ASN A 172 10.65 -22.60 -1.19
C ASN A 172 10.88 -24.12 -1.32
N GLU A 173 10.87 -24.62 -2.55
CA GLU A 173 11.17 -26.01 -2.87
C GLU A 173 11.97 -26.11 -4.19
N GLU A 174 12.78 -27.15 -4.35
CA GLU A 174 13.66 -27.33 -5.51
C GLU A 174 12.89 -27.37 -6.83
N ARG A 175 11.67 -27.94 -6.83
CA ARG A 175 10.79 -27.98 -8.02
C ARG A 175 10.33 -26.58 -8.50
N SER A 176 10.45 -25.56 -7.65
CA SER A 176 10.08 -24.17 -7.94
C SER A 176 11.30 -23.24 -8.11
N GLN A 177 12.52 -23.77 -8.12
CA GLN A 177 13.76 -23.03 -8.38
C GLN A 177 14.15 -23.13 -9.85
N GLU A 178 14.91 -22.15 -10.37
CA GLU A 178 15.18 -22.02 -11.83
C GLU A 178 13.87 -22.11 -12.61
N ASN A 179 12.88 -21.33 -12.15
CA ASN A 179 11.50 -21.55 -12.51
C ASN A 179 11.11 -20.95 -13.87
N ASN A 180 11.85 -19.98 -14.40
CA ASN A 180 11.60 -19.38 -15.73
C ASN A 180 10.14 -18.92 -15.94
N HIS A 181 9.48 -18.38 -14.91
CA HIS A 181 8.15 -17.86 -15.04
C HIS A 181 8.10 -16.61 -15.92
N SER A 182 6.97 -16.41 -16.62
CA SER A 182 6.66 -15.17 -17.34
C SER A 182 5.45 -14.48 -16.70
N ILE A 183 5.64 -13.22 -16.28
CA ILE A 183 4.60 -12.33 -15.76
C ILE A 183 4.56 -11.13 -16.71
N ASP A 184 3.64 -11.13 -17.67
CA ASP A 184 3.67 -10.18 -18.77
C ASP A 184 2.31 -9.65 -19.19
N HIS A 185 2.28 -8.41 -19.72
CA HIS A 185 1.07 -7.73 -20.19
C HIS A 185 -0.07 -7.66 -19.15
N ASN A 186 0.25 -7.72 -17.84
CA ASN A 186 -0.75 -7.54 -16.81
C ASN A 186 -0.93 -6.06 -16.49
N TYR A 187 -2.13 -5.71 -16.03
CA TYR A 187 -2.42 -4.43 -15.42
C TYR A 187 -2.51 -4.59 -13.91
N PHE A 188 -1.64 -3.89 -13.19
CA PHE A 188 -1.65 -3.78 -11.74
C PHE A 188 -2.01 -2.36 -11.35
N GLY A 189 -3.01 -2.18 -10.46
CA GLY A 189 -3.39 -0.84 -10.13
C GLY A 189 -4.11 -0.64 -8.81
N HIS A 190 -4.17 0.65 -8.42
CA HIS A 190 -4.93 1.14 -7.28
C HIS A 190 -4.75 0.30 -6.01
N ARG A 191 -3.50 0.12 -5.60
CA ARG A 191 -3.21 -0.45 -4.29
C ARG A 191 -2.84 0.68 -3.33
N PRO A 192 -3.71 1.07 -2.38
CA PRO A 192 -3.42 2.13 -1.43
C PRO A 192 -2.33 1.70 -0.44
N ASN A 193 -1.71 2.68 0.22
CA ASN A 193 -0.71 2.44 1.23
C ASN A 193 -1.25 1.52 2.35
N TYR A 194 -0.50 0.50 2.65
CA TYR A 194 -0.84 -0.48 3.69
C TYR A 194 -0.43 0.00 5.09
N GLY A 195 0.56 0.89 5.18
CA GLY A 195 1.10 1.38 6.46
C GLY A 195 1.92 0.35 7.23
N SER A 196 2.46 -0.63 6.52
CA SER A 196 3.32 -1.69 7.08
C SER A 196 4.08 -2.38 5.95
N ASN A 197 5.07 -3.20 6.29
CA ASN A 197 5.73 -4.14 5.40
C ASN A 197 4.77 -5.26 4.94
N GLY A 198 5.03 -5.90 3.81
CA GLY A 198 4.26 -7.02 3.24
C GLY A 198 3.11 -6.56 2.35
N ALA A 199 3.34 -5.54 1.53
CA ALA A 199 2.35 -5.05 0.58
C ALA A 199 2.93 -4.77 -0.81
N GLU A 200 3.91 -5.54 -1.21
CA GLU A 200 4.49 -5.52 -2.55
C GLU A 200 3.42 -5.83 -3.62
N THR A 201 3.55 -5.27 -4.80
CA THR A 201 2.73 -5.69 -5.95
C THR A 201 3.26 -7.02 -6.49
N ILE A 202 4.57 -7.15 -6.68
CA ILE A 202 5.21 -8.43 -7.04
C ILE A 202 6.38 -8.69 -6.12
N ARG A 203 6.44 -9.89 -5.55
CA ARG A 203 7.60 -10.39 -4.82
C ARG A 203 8.13 -11.67 -5.45
N VAL A 204 9.42 -11.69 -5.80
CA VAL A 204 10.11 -12.89 -6.31
C VAL A 204 10.98 -13.45 -5.21
N GLY A 205 10.63 -14.62 -4.68
CA GLY A 205 11.38 -15.29 -3.62
C GLY A 205 11.24 -14.64 -2.24
N ASN A 206 12.16 -14.97 -1.37
CA ASN A 206 12.29 -14.43 -0.02
C ASN A 206 13.75 -14.48 0.46
N SER A 207 14.02 -13.94 1.64
CA SER A 207 15.39 -13.85 2.17
C SER A 207 16.08 -15.21 2.37
N THR A 208 15.34 -16.29 2.62
CA THR A 208 15.89 -17.63 2.83
C THR A 208 16.53 -18.18 1.55
N TYR A 209 15.93 -17.88 0.40
CA TYR A 209 16.34 -18.34 -0.93
C TYR A 209 17.04 -17.26 -1.75
N SER A 210 17.57 -16.23 -1.09
CA SER A 210 18.13 -15.04 -1.73
C SER A 210 19.24 -15.31 -2.76
N LEU A 211 20.02 -16.37 -2.60
CA LEU A 211 21.09 -16.75 -3.52
C LEU A 211 20.66 -17.84 -4.52
N THR A 212 19.38 -18.20 -4.54
CA THR A 212 18.82 -19.18 -5.47
C THR A 212 18.41 -18.48 -6.78
N SER A 213 18.71 -19.14 -7.91
CA SER A 213 18.27 -18.66 -9.22
C SER A 213 16.77 -18.86 -9.41
N SER A 214 16.10 -17.82 -9.89
CA SER A 214 14.67 -17.87 -10.28
C SER A 214 14.50 -17.84 -11.78
N GLN A 215 15.17 -16.94 -12.48
CA GLN A 215 15.05 -16.69 -13.93
C GLN A 215 13.64 -16.21 -14.33
N THR A 216 12.87 -15.66 -13.37
CA THR A 216 11.56 -15.06 -13.64
C THR A 216 11.70 -13.82 -14.51
N GLN A 217 10.80 -13.67 -15.49
CA GLN A 217 10.71 -12.53 -16.37
C GLN A 217 9.44 -11.73 -16.03
N ILE A 218 9.62 -10.45 -15.66
CA ILE A 218 8.54 -9.49 -15.41
C ILE A 218 8.61 -8.45 -16.51
N THR A 219 7.78 -8.60 -17.53
CA THR A 219 7.96 -7.81 -18.77
C THR A 219 6.64 -7.26 -19.29
N ASP A 220 6.71 -6.09 -19.91
CA ASP A 220 5.60 -5.53 -20.67
C ASP A 220 4.29 -5.35 -19.81
N ASN A 221 4.43 -5.11 -18.49
CA ASN A 221 3.31 -4.86 -17.59
C ASN A 221 3.08 -3.35 -17.40
N TRP A 222 1.85 -2.99 -17.05
CA TRP A 222 1.48 -1.65 -16.61
C TRP A 222 1.17 -1.65 -15.11
N PHE A 223 1.95 -0.86 -14.34
CA PHE A 223 1.75 -0.62 -12.93
C PHE A 223 1.23 0.81 -12.75
N GLU A 224 0.11 0.99 -12.07
CA GLU A 224 -0.51 2.30 -11.85
C GLU A 224 -0.98 2.46 -10.41
N HIS A 225 -0.48 3.47 -9.70
CA HIS A 225 -0.78 3.71 -8.30
C HIS A 225 -0.61 2.46 -7.42
N CYS A 226 0.47 1.74 -7.61
CA CYS A 226 0.85 0.59 -6.79
C CYS A 226 1.58 1.10 -5.54
N ASP A 227 0.82 1.66 -4.59
CA ASP A 227 1.32 2.41 -3.43
C ASP A 227 1.34 1.57 -2.14
N GLY A 228 1.17 0.25 -2.21
CA GLY A 228 1.01 -0.62 -1.05
C GLY A 228 2.12 -0.50 -0.01
N GLU A 229 3.37 -0.51 -0.47
CA GLU A 229 4.57 -0.21 0.31
C GLU A 229 5.67 0.34 -0.60
N VAL A 230 6.79 0.75 -0.01
CA VAL A 230 7.93 1.33 -0.75
C VAL A 230 8.52 0.34 -1.77
N GLU A 231 8.54 -0.96 -1.50
CA GLU A 231 9.04 -1.98 -2.41
C GLU A 231 7.92 -2.53 -3.32
N HIS A 232 7.39 -1.74 -4.27
CA HIS A 232 6.26 -2.21 -5.09
C HIS A 232 6.61 -3.41 -5.99
N VAL A 233 7.85 -3.56 -6.46
CA VAL A 233 8.38 -4.80 -7.03
C VAL A 233 9.65 -5.17 -6.27
N SER A 234 9.62 -6.29 -5.55
CA SER A 234 10.72 -6.73 -4.70
C SER A 234 11.33 -8.03 -5.21
N ILE A 235 12.55 -7.94 -5.75
CA ILE A 235 13.32 -9.09 -6.24
C ILE A 235 14.19 -9.60 -5.11
N LYS A 236 13.94 -10.84 -4.67
CA LYS A 236 14.66 -11.50 -3.57
C LYS A 236 15.27 -12.83 -4.01
N ALA A 237 15.71 -12.91 -5.27
CA ALA A 237 16.34 -14.09 -5.88
C ALA A 237 17.27 -13.67 -7.02
N CYS A 238 18.09 -14.62 -7.53
CA CYS A 238 19.06 -14.37 -8.60
C CYS A 238 18.45 -14.52 -10.00
N ASP A 239 19.16 -13.93 -11.00
CA ASP A 239 19.01 -14.19 -12.43
C ASP A 239 17.65 -13.76 -13.04
N ASN A 240 16.97 -12.75 -12.47
CA ASN A 240 15.68 -12.30 -12.97
C ASN A 240 15.83 -11.18 -14.02
N LEU A 241 14.83 -11.06 -14.87
CA LEU A 241 14.69 -9.98 -15.85
C LEU A 241 13.45 -9.14 -15.53
N VAL A 242 13.63 -7.83 -15.34
CA VAL A 242 12.52 -6.86 -15.23
C VAL A 242 12.68 -5.86 -16.39
N ALA A 243 11.83 -5.98 -17.41
CA ALA A 243 12.06 -5.24 -18.65
C ALA A 243 10.77 -4.73 -19.31
N ARG A 244 10.85 -3.56 -19.94
CA ARG A 244 9.77 -2.98 -20.75
C ARG A 244 8.45 -2.79 -20.00
N ASN A 245 8.51 -2.60 -18.67
CA ASN A 245 7.34 -2.26 -17.87
C ASN A 245 7.15 -0.74 -17.82
N VAL A 246 5.91 -0.31 -17.58
CA VAL A 246 5.57 1.08 -17.28
C VAL A 246 5.10 1.18 -15.83
N PHE A 247 5.76 2.03 -15.04
CA PHE A 247 5.40 2.38 -13.67
C PHE A 247 4.85 3.81 -13.67
N TYR A 248 3.53 3.94 -13.52
CA TYR A 248 2.83 5.22 -13.59
C TYR A 248 2.33 5.64 -12.21
N GLU A 249 2.91 6.73 -11.69
CA GLU A 249 2.56 7.32 -10.40
C GLU A 249 2.56 6.32 -9.22
N CYS A 250 3.47 5.34 -9.22
CA CYS A 250 3.64 4.39 -8.13
C CYS A 250 4.49 5.04 -7.02
N ALA A 251 3.95 5.12 -5.80
CA ALA A 251 4.73 5.51 -4.63
C ALA A 251 5.58 4.32 -4.16
N GLY A 252 6.91 4.52 -4.13
CA GLY A 252 7.88 3.44 -3.90
C GLY A 252 8.69 3.13 -5.15
N GLU A 253 9.29 1.97 -5.23
CA GLU A 253 10.30 1.63 -6.22
C GLU A 253 10.37 0.15 -6.57
N LEU A 254 11.07 -0.18 -7.64
CA LEU A 254 11.57 -1.50 -7.96
C LEU A 254 12.86 -1.74 -7.18
N VAL A 255 12.92 -2.79 -6.39
CA VAL A 255 14.10 -3.09 -5.58
C VAL A 255 14.70 -4.46 -5.90
N LEU A 256 16.02 -4.47 -6.15
CA LEU A 256 16.82 -5.67 -6.21
C LEU A 256 17.29 -6.00 -4.78
N ARG A 257 16.33 -6.46 -3.93
CA ARG A 257 16.48 -6.55 -2.47
C ARG A 257 17.46 -7.64 -2.05
N HIS A 258 17.44 -8.77 -2.75
CA HIS A 258 18.36 -9.89 -2.58
C HIS A 258 18.64 -10.54 -3.94
N GLY A 259 19.68 -11.38 -3.99
CA GLY A 259 20.08 -12.09 -5.19
C GLY A 259 20.96 -11.27 -6.12
N ASN A 260 21.68 -11.97 -6.96
CA ASN A 260 22.69 -11.42 -7.86
C ASN A 260 22.27 -11.56 -9.33
N ARG A 261 22.96 -10.87 -10.25
CA ARG A 261 22.80 -11.03 -11.70
C ARG A 261 21.39 -10.75 -12.22
N ASN A 262 20.66 -9.85 -11.57
CA ASN A 262 19.37 -9.39 -12.09
C ASN A 262 19.58 -8.29 -13.13
N ILE A 263 18.69 -8.24 -14.11
CA ILE A 263 18.69 -7.26 -15.18
C ILE A 263 17.42 -6.41 -15.11
N VAL A 264 17.59 -5.08 -15.07
CA VAL A 264 16.51 -4.10 -15.12
C VAL A 264 16.73 -3.21 -16.34
N GLU A 265 15.93 -3.40 -17.39
CA GLU A 265 16.18 -2.70 -18.65
C GLU A 265 14.91 -2.20 -19.35
N LYS A 266 15.03 -1.07 -20.04
CA LYS A 266 13.98 -0.52 -20.92
C LYS A 266 12.64 -0.29 -20.21
N ASN A 267 12.64 -0.13 -18.89
CA ASN A 267 11.45 0.25 -18.15
C ASN A 267 11.25 1.77 -18.19
N VAL A 268 10.00 2.20 -18.05
CA VAL A 268 9.61 3.60 -18.00
C VAL A 268 8.94 3.88 -16.65
N PHE A 269 9.48 4.86 -15.91
CA PHE A 269 8.95 5.33 -14.64
C PHE A 269 8.45 6.76 -14.81
N ILE A 270 7.16 7.01 -14.61
CA ILE A 270 6.51 8.33 -14.72
C ILE A 270 5.94 8.71 -13.36
N GLY A 271 6.56 9.68 -12.70
CA GLY A 271 6.16 10.12 -11.37
C GLY A 271 5.15 11.25 -11.34
N ASN A 272 5.07 12.05 -12.42
CA ASN A 272 4.21 13.24 -12.50
C ASN A 272 4.36 14.18 -11.30
N ARG A 273 5.51 14.16 -10.61
CA ARG A 273 5.80 14.90 -9.38
C ARG A 273 4.93 14.48 -8.18
N LYS A 274 4.27 13.32 -8.24
CA LYS A 274 3.60 12.74 -7.08
C LYS A 274 4.64 12.44 -5.98
N PRO A 275 4.38 12.81 -4.73
CA PRO A 275 5.26 12.49 -3.61
C PRO A 275 5.57 10.99 -3.53
N GLN A 276 6.77 10.64 -3.08
CA GLN A 276 7.24 9.29 -2.82
C GLN A 276 7.41 8.39 -4.06
N THR A 277 7.18 8.89 -5.27
CA THR A 277 7.46 8.13 -6.49
C THR A 277 8.95 7.88 -6.64
N GLY A 278 9.36 6.63 -6.70
CA GLY A 278 10.74 6.17 -6.79
C GLY A 278 11.05 5.46 -8.11
N GLY A 279 12.29 5.04 -8.24
CA GLY A 279 12.77 4.34 -9.43
C GLY A 279 13.34 2.97 -9.10
N ILE A 280 14.68 2.87 -8.95
CA ILE A 280 15.37 1.58 -8.84
C ILE A 280 16.33 1.61 -7.65
N ARG A 281 16.16 0.66 -6.71
CA ARG A 281 17.09 0.40 -5.60
C ARG A 281 17.98 -0.79 -5.91
N ILE A 282 19.28 -0.61 -5.74
CA ILE A 282 20.30 -1.60 -6.07
C ILE A 282 20.96 -2.09 -4.78
N VAL A 283 20.92 -3.41 -4.57
CA VAL A 283 21.60 -4.15 -3.53
C VAL A 283 22.26 -5.39 -4.16
N ASN A 284 23.26 -5.99 -3.54
CA ASN A 284 23.96 -7.18 -3.99
C ASN A 284 24.82 -7.00 -5.27
N SER A 285 25.35 -8.10 -5.79
CA SER A 285 26.39 -8.09 -6.82
C SER A 285 25.85 -8.33 -8.22
N ASP A 286 26.63 -7.91 -9.22
CA ASP A 286 26.45 -8.23 -10.65
C ASP A 286 25.11 -7.75 -11.24
N GLN A 287 24.55 -6.67 -10.69
CA GLN A 287 23.30 -6.11 -11.18
C GLN A 287 23.51 -5.29 -12.46
N ILE A 288 22.61 -5.40 -13.43
CA ILE A 288 22.63 -4.62 -14.67
C ILE A 288 21.39 -3.75 -14.77
N ILE A 289 21.60 -2.43 -14.79
CA ILE A 289 20.53 -1.43 -14.88
C ILE A 289 20.77 -0.60 -16.13
N ARG A 290 19.99 -0.82 -17.18
CA ARG A 290 20.29 -0.16 -18.46
C ARG A 290 19.06 0.28 -19.26
N GLU A 291 19.23 1.34 -20.03
CA GLU A 291 18.26 1.83 -21.01
C GLU A 291 16.87 2.15 -20.40
N ASN A 292 16.81 2.43 -19.08
CA ASN A 292 15.58 2.83 -18.41
C ASN A 292 15.35 4.34 -18.57
N TYR A 293 14.09 4.76 -18.61
CA TYR A 293 13.65 6.14 -18.60
C TYR A 293 12.89 6.46 -17.34
N LEU A 294 13.32 7.49 -16.60
CA LEU A 294 12.75 7.88 -15.32
C LEU A 294 12.41 9.38 -15.37
N GLU A 295 11.15 9.74 -15.09
CA GLU A 295 10.68 11.12 -15.24
C GLU A 295 9.85 11.60 -14.06
N ASN A 296 10.17 12.82 -13.59
CA ASN A 296 9.41 13.56 -12.58
C ASN A 296 9.19 12.79 -11.25
N LEU A 297 10.17 11.97 -10.85
CA LEU A 297 10.16 11.21 -9.61
C LEU A 297 10.57 12.09 -8.43
N LYS A 298 9.88 11.96 -7.29
CA LYS A 298 10.09 12.75 -6.07
C LYS A 298 10.57 11.95 -4.86
N GLY A 299 10.72 10.65 -5.01
CA GLY A 299 11.24 9.78 -3.95
C GLY A 299 12.68 10.11 -3.61
N LYS A 300 13.07 9.85 -2.36
CA LYS A 300 14.40 10.12 -1.81
C LYS A 300 14.92 8.93 -1.01
N ARG A 301 16.23 8.88 -0.79
CA ARG A 301 16.91 7.82 -0.02
C ARG A 301 16.59 6.44 -0.59
N PHE A 302 15.98 5.56 0.23
CA PHE A 302 15.68 4.19 -0.16
C PHE A 302 14.81 4.09 -1.42
N TYR A 303 13.95 5.07 -1.68
CA TYR A 303 13.07 5.14 -2.83
C TYR A 303 13.39 6.33 -3.76
N ALA A 304 14.65 6.72 -3.87
CA ALA A 304 15.12 7.69 -4.85
C ALA A 304 14.92 7.17 -6.29
N ALA A 305 15.02 8.05 -7.28
CA ALA A 305 14.97 7.64 -8.70
C ALA A 305 16.05 6.58 -9.02
N LEU A 306 17.18 6.67 -8.35
CA LEU A 306 18.22 5.64 -8.30
C LEU A 306 18.80 5.65 -6.90
N ALA A 307 18.76 4.52 -6.20
CA ALA A 307 19.34 4.31 -4.89
C ALA A 307 20.37 3.18 -4.93
N VAL A 308 21.66 3.50 -4.83
CA VAL A 308 22.74 2.51 -4.71
C VAL A 308 23.09 2.38 -3.23
N MET A 309 22.87 1.20 -2.66
CA MET A 309 22.86 0.98 -1.22
C MET A 309 24.24 0.73 -0.61
N ASN A 310 24.42 1.19 0.63
CA ASN A 310 25.45 0.68 1.53
C ASN A 310 25.05 -0.66 2.13
N ALA A 311 26.03 -1.45 2.51
CA ALA A 311 25.85 -2.79 3.07
C ALA A 311 26.30 -2.92 4.52
N VAL A 312 25.81 -3.97 5.15
CA VAL A 312 26.27 -4.46 6.47
C VAL A 312 27.52 -5.31 6.28
N PRO A 313 28.55 -5.20 7.12
CA PRO A 313 29.70 -6.12 7.07
C PRO A 313 29.30 -7.57 7.38
N ASN A 314 29.72 -8.53 6.54
CA ASN A 314 29.40 -9.97 6.69
C ASN A 314 27.91 -10.24 6.94
N PRO A 315 27.01 -9.81 6.05
CA PRO A 315 25.58 -9.79 6.33
C PRO A 315 24.97 -11.20 6.31
N LEU A 316 23.96 -11.41 7.15
CA LEU A 316 23.05 -12.54 7.02
C LEU A 316 22.19 -12.41 5.74
N PRO A 317 21.61 -13.51 5.23
CA PRO A 317 20.83 -13.48 3.98
C PRO A 317 19.71 -12.44 3.91
N ASN A 318 19.12 -12.08 5.04
CA ASN A 318 18.05 -11.09 5.13
C ASN A 318 18.53 -9.64 5.29
N ARG A 319 19.87 -9.40 5.31
CA ARG A 319 20.44 -8.06 5.47
C ARG A 319 20.88 -7.48 4.11
N TYR A 320 21.37 -6.23 4.14
CA TYR A 320 21.90 -5.56 2.96
C TYR A 320 23.29 -6.09 2.63
N HIS A 321 23.42 -6.72 1.48
CA HIS A 321 24.69 -7.18 0.93
C HIS A 321 25.34 -6.07 0.10
N GLN A 322 26.66 -6.12 -0.07
CA GLN A 322 27.43 -5.12 -0.80
C GLN A 322 27.01 -5.08 -2.26
N VAL A 323 26.83 -3.86 -2.78
CA VAL A 323 26.77 -3.62 -4.22
C VAL A 323 28.19 -3.77 -4.75
N ASP A 324 28.41 -4.81 -5.55
CA ASP A 324 29.70 -5.14 -6.16
C ASP A 324 29.49 -5.48 -7.62
N ASN A 325 30.35 -4.96 -8.51
CA ASN A 325 30.33 -5.22 -9.95
C ASN A 325 28.97 -4.86 -10.61
N ALA A 326 28.27 -3.82 -10.15
CA ALA A 326 27.05 -3.37 -10.78
C ALA A 326 27.34 -2.49 -12.00
N LEU A 327 26.52 -2.66 -13.06
CA LEU A 327 26.58 -1.85 -14.29
C LEU A 327 25.32 -1.01 -14.44
N ILE A 328 25.46 0.32 -14.41
CA ILE A 328 24.38 1.28 -14.54
C ILE A 328 24.63 2.11 -15.80
N GLU A 329 24.00 1.74 -16.93
CA GLU A 329 24.38 2.33 -18.22
C GLU A 329 23.19 2.78 -19.07
N ASN A 330 23.40 3.90 -19.79
CA ASN A 330 22.48 4.41 -20.80
C ASN A 330 21.06 4.70 -20.28
N ASN A 331 20.90 4.96 -18.98
CA ASN A 331 19.61 5.38 -18.40
C ASN A 331 19.41 6.87 -18.59
N ILE A 332 18.15 7.30 -18.67
CA ILE A 332 17.76 8.71 -18.82
C ILE A 332 16.93 9.12 -17.60
N PHE A 333 17.41 10.11 -16.85
CA PHE A 333 16.74 10.69 -15.69
C PHE A 333 16.27 12.11 -16.05
N VAL A 334 14.96 12.35 -16.06
CA VAL A 334 14.35 13.64 -16.42
C VAL A 334 13.65 14.22 -15.19
N ARG A 335 14.15 15.35 -14.68
CA ARG A 335 13.57 16.06 -13.51
C ARG A 335 13.28 15.15 -12.31
N CYS A 336 14.12 14.14 -12.08
CA CYS A 336 14.11 13.29 -10.91
C CYS A 336 14.77 14.04 -9.74
N GLU A 337 14.11 14.10 -8.58
CA GLU A 337 14.62 14.92 -7.47
C GLU A 337 15.86 14.31 -6.82
N HIS A 338 15.94 12.99 -6.72
CA HIS A 338 17.04 12.32 -6.02
C HIS A 338 17.63 11.17 -6.86
N VAL A 339 18.94 11.20 -7.00
CA VAL A 339 19.81 10.13 -7.51
C VAL A 339 20.90 9.96 -6.45
N GLU A 340 20.98 8.83 -5.79
CA GLU A 340 21.73 8.73 -4.55
C GLU A 340 22.66 7.51 -4.50
N PHE A 341 23.89 7.72 -4.01
CA PHE A 341 24.91 6.69 -3.84
C PHE A 341 25.31 6.53 -2.39
N GLY A 342 25.48 5.28 -1.92
CA GLY A 342 25.78 4.94 -0.55
C GLY A 342 24.59 5.12 0.40
N VAL A 343 23.39 4.93 -0.13
CA VAL A 343 22.14 5.13 0.62
C VAL A 343 22.10 4.19 1.82
N GLY A 344 21.57 4.69 2.93
CA GLY A 344 21.45 3.95 4.17
C GLY A 344 22.75 3.81 4.96
N ALA A 345 23.81 4.53 4.59
CA ALA A 345 25.04 4.58 5.37
C ALA A 345 24.77 5.04 6.80
N ASP A 346 25.11 4.20 7.76
CA ASP A 346 24.95 4.44 9.20
C ASP A 346 25.99 3.63 10.01
N SER A 347 25.80 3.48 11.31
CA SER A 347 26.71 2.72 12.17
C SER A 347 26.71 1.20 11.90
N GLU A 348 25.69 0.67 11.23
CA GLU A 348 25.54 -0.73 10.88
C GLU A 348 25.92 -0.98 9.41
N ARG A 349 25.40 -0.15 8.48
CA ARG A 349 25.64 -0.23 7.04
C ARG A 349 26.88 0.56 6.65
N THR A 350 28.05 0.03 6.97
CA THR A 350 29.35 0.70 6.82
C THR A 350 30.09 0.35 5.54
N VAL A 351 29.60 -0.62 4.76
CA VAL A 351 30.30 -1.14 3.56
C VAL A 351 29.79 -0.44 2.31
N ALA A 352 30.67 0.33 1.68
CA ALA A 352 30.38 1.11 0.49
C ALA A 352 30.30 0.23 -0.79
N PRO A 353 29.63 0.69 -1.87
CA PRO A 353 29.64 0.08 -3.18
C PRO A 353 31.05 0.00 -3.77
N VAL A 354 31.39 -1.11 -4.46
CA VAL A 354 32.70 -1.31 -5.11
C VAL A 354 32.53 -1.84 -6.54
N ASN A 355 33.60 -1.71 -7.35
CA ASN A 355 33.66 -2.22 -8.72
C ASN A 355 32.45 -1.82 -9.60
N THR A 356 31.72 -0.79 -9.20
CA THR A 356 30.47 -0.38 -9.84
C THR A 356 30.77 0.62 -10.96
N VAL A 357 30.13 0.46 -12.12
CA VAL A 357 30.31 1.31 -13.28
C VAL A 357 29.00 2.06 -13.60
N VAL A 358 29.06 3.39 -13.60
CA VAL A 358 27.99 4.29 -14.00
C VAL A 358 28.38 4.97 -15.32
N LYS A 359 27.76 4.54 -16.43
CA LYS A 359 28.30 4.86 -17.77
C LYS A 359 27.21 5.33 -18.75
N GLY A 360 27.49 6.39 -19.49
CA GLY A 360 26.66 6.83 -20.63
C GLY A 360 25.25 7.30 -20.23
N ASN A 361 24.97 7.53 -18.95
CA ASN A 361 23.67 7.98 -18.49
C ASN A 361 23.45 9.48 -18.78
N LEU A 362 22.18 9.88 -18.93
CA LEU A 362 21.79 11.28 -19.12
C LEU A 362 20.96 11.76 -17.93
N PHE A 363 21.41 12.85 -17.29
CA PHE A 363 20.71 13.48 -16.16
C PHE A 363 20.21 14.87 -16.60
N TYR A 364 18.91 15.02 -16.75
CA TYR A 364 18.29 16.27 -17.19
C TYR A 364 17.46 16.90 -16.07
N TYR A 365 17.98 17.92 -15.43
CA TYR A 365 17.27 18.75 -14.47
C TYR A 365 17.87 20.16 -14.46
N PRO A 366 17.49 21.05 -15.43
CA PRO A 366 18.13 22.35 -15.63
C PRO A 366 18.20 23.22 -14.38
N GLU A 367 17.20 23.15 -13.52
CA GLU A 367 17.07 23.99 -12.33
C GLU A 367 17.83 23.44 -11.10
N LYS A 368 18.31 22.20 -11.15
CA LYS A 368 18.95 21.56 -10.00
C LYS A 368 20.44 21.88 -9.87
N ALA A 369 20.89 22.13 -8.64
CA ALA A 369 22.29 22.48 -8.35
C ALA A 369 23.24 21.28 -8.22
N ALA A 370 22.73 20.05 -8.13
CA ALA A 370 23.50 18.82 -8.00
C ALA A 370 22.95 17.72 -8.92
N ILE A 371 23.81 16.88 -9.47
CA ILE A 371 23.40 15.75 -10.34
C ILE A 371 22.99 14.56 -9.49
N PHE A 372 23.74 14.29 -8.40
CA PHE A 372 23.51 13.19 -7.48
C PHE A 372 23.92 13.58 -6.06
N GLU A 373 23.50 12.78 -5.10
CA GLU A 373 23.83 12.88 -3.68
C GLU A 373 24.66 11.66 -3.27
N LYS A 374 25.55 11.83 -2.29
CA LYS A 374 26.38 10.76 -1.74
C LYS A 374 26.32 10.74 -0.22
N HIS A 375 26.19 9.55 0.35
CA HIS A 375 26.07 9.35 1.80
C HIS A 375 27.30 8.63 2.40
N THR A 376 28.23 8.17 1.56
CA THR A 376 29.47 7.48 1.96
C THR A 376 30.60 7.79 0.98
N ASP A 377 31.75 7.17 1.18
CA ASP A 377 32.81 7.12 0.16
C ASP A 377 32.33 6.34 -1.07
N ILE A 378 32.39 6.94 -2.24
CA ILE A 378 32.01 6.37 -3.52
C ILE A 378 33.22 6.14 -4.44
N SER A 379 34.43 6.08 -3.89
CA SER A 379 35.67 5.82 -4.66
C SER A 379 35.66 4.46 -5.39
N GLY A 380 34.84 3.52 -4.92
CA GLY A 380 34.61 2.23 -5.58
C GLY A 380 33.65 2.30 -6.79
N ILE A 381 33.14 3.50 -7.15
CA ILE A 381 32.23 3.72 -8.29
C ILE A 381 32.98 4.47 -9.39
N SER A 382 33.04 3.90 -10.59
CA SER A 382 33.63 4.54 -11.77
C SER A 382 32.54 5.24 -12.61
N PHE A 383 32.67 6.55 -12.81
CA PHE A 383 31.78 7.32 -13.67
C PHE A 383 32.44 7.53 -15.05
N ILE A 384 31.77 7.16 -16.13
CA ILE A 384 32.32 7.17 -17.49
C ILE A 384 31.29 7.75 -18.47
N ASP A 385 31.67 8.77 -19.24
CA ASP A 385 30.89 9.33 -20.33
C ASP A 385 29.42 9.68 -20.01
N ASN A 386 29.13 10.02 -18.77
CA ASN A 386 27.78 10.47 -18.38
C ASN A 386 27.56 11.93 -18.83
N LYS A 387 26.32 12.26 -19.16
CA LYS A 387 25.93 13.61 -19.62
C LYS A 387 24.95 14.22 -18.62
N TYR A 388 24.99 15.56 -18.50
CA TYR A 388 24.03 16.27 -17.68
C TYR A 388 23.60 17.63 -18.23
N VAL A 389 22.39 18.03 -17.89
CA VAL A 389 21.84 19.38 -18.02
C VAL A 389 21.38 19.79 -16.62
N ALA A 390 22.16 20.59 -15.90
CA ALA A 390 21.86 21.05 -14.54
C ALA A 390 22.59 22.36 -14.26
N SER A 391 22.16 23.13 -13.29
CA SER A 391 22.78 24.36 -12.80
C SER A 391 23.93 24.08 -11.80
N VAL A 392 24.77 23.13 -12.11
CA VAL A 392 25.93 22.72 -11.32
C VAL A 392 27.08 23.68 -11.59
N GLY A 393 27.25 24.78 -10.95
CA GLY A 393 28.38 25.72 -11.12
C GLY A 393 29.54 25.29 -12.01
N ASN A 394 30.73 25.85 -11.84
CA ASN A 394 31.90 25.50 -12.68
C ASN A 394 32.67 24.25 -12.19
N ALA A 395 32.09 23.43 -11.29
CA ALA A 395 32.76 22.26 -10.78
C ALA A 395 32.85 21.15 -11.85
N LYS A 396 34.06 20.72 -12.20
CA LYS A 396 34.26 19.52 -12.98
C LYS A 396 33.91 18.29 -12.15
N ILE A 397 32.91 17.53 -12.60
CA ILE A 397 32.57 16.24 -12.02
C ILE A 397 33.22 15.18 -12.91
N ASN A 398 34.13 14.39 -12.34
CA ASN A 398 34.84 13.35 -13.10
C ASN A 398 33.85 12.35 -13.72
N GLY A 399 34.03 12.03 -15.00
CA GLY A 399 33.16 11.12 -15.75
C GLY A 399 31.80 11.69 -16.18
N PHE A 400 31.60 13.04 -16.03
CA PHE A 400 30.39 13.73 -16.48
C PHE A 400 30.73 14.90 -17.40
N GLN A 401 29.91 15.07 -18.44
CA GLN A 401 29.98 16.17 -19.38
C GLN A 401 28.70 16.99 -19.39
N SER A 402 28.81 18.29 -19.19
CA SER A 402 27.69 19.22 -19.40
C SER A 402 27.33 19.27 -20.88
N VAL A 403 26.06 19.13 -21.18
CA VAL A 403 25.54 19.24 -22.55
C VAL A 403 24.40 20.25 -22.61
N LYS A 404 24.14 20.81 -23.81
CA LYS A 404 22.97 21.65 -24.05
C LYS A 404 21.96 20.85 -24.85
N LEU A 405 20.74 20.81 -24.38
CA LEU A 405 19.61 20.21 -25.08
C LEU A 405 18.53 21.27 -25.28
N GLU A 406 17.92 21.31 -26.46
CA GLU A 406 16.87 22.27 -26.81
C GLU A 406 15.53 21.92 -26.09
N ALA A 407 15.32 20.65 -25.79
CA ALA A 407 14.14 20.16 -25.08
C ALA A 407 14.51 19.06 -24.10
N ALA A 408 13.62 18.78 -23.12
CA ALA A 408 13.74 17.62 -22.26
C ALA A 408 13.69 16.33 -23.08
N PRO A 409 14.51 15.34 -22.76
CA PRO A 409 14.39 14.00 -23.35
C PRO A 409 12.99 13.44 -23.15
N SER A 410 12.51 12.68 -24.11
CA SER A 410 11.25 11.93 -24.04
C SER A 410 11.49 10.49 -24.46
N CYS A 411 10.61 9.58 -24.09
CA CYS A 411 10.67 8.20 -24.52
C CYS A 411 9.37 7.77 -25.24
N THR A 412 9.48 6.71 -26.03
CA THR A 412 8.31 5.95 -26.47
C THR A 412 8.03 4.89 -25.41
N LEU A 413 6.76 4.76 -25.01
CA LEU A 413 6.37 3.72 -24.05
C LEU A 413 6.63 2.33 -24.65
N PRO A 414 7.25 1.42 -23.89
CA PRO A 414 7.53 0.07 -24.38
C PRO A 414 6.27 -0.78 -24.56
N VAL A 415 5.22 -0.48 -23.79
CA VAL A 415 3.90 -1.11 -23.84
C VAL A 415 2.85 -0.03 -23.58
N LEU A 416 1.67 -0.14 -24.21
CA LEU A 416 0.56 0.76 -23.95
C LEU A 416 -0.36 0.18 -22.86
N LYS A 417 -1.02 1.05 -22.08
CA LYS A 417 -1.99 0.63 -21.06
C LYS A 417 -3.10 -0.26 -21.64
N SER A 418 -3.51 0.00 -22.90
CA SER A 418 -4.53 -0.77 -23.61
C SER A 418 -4.09 -2.16 -24.04
N GLU A 419 -2.80 -2.45 -24.00
CA GLU A 419 -2.22 -3.76 -24.32
C GLU A 419 -2.08 -4.62 -23.07
N CYS A 420 -2.29 -4.04 -21.87
CA CYS A 420 -2.15 -4.69 -20.59
C CYS A 420 -3.51 -4.98 -19.95
N GLY A 421 -3.57 -6.09 -19.21
CA GLY A 421 -4.77 -6.50 -18.50
C GLY A 421 -5.79 -7.21 -19.38
N ALA A 422 -6.91 -7.58 -18.78
CA ALA A 422 -8.01 -8.25 -19.45
C ALA A 422 -8.77 -7.26 -20.35
N SER A 423 -8.67 -7.43 -21.64
CA SER A 423 -9.23 -6.50 -22.66
C SER A 423 -10.74 -6.29 -22.58
N TRP A 424 -11.47 -7.23 -21.98
CA TRP A 424 -12.91 -7.14 -21.74
C TRP A 424 -13.29 -6.37 -20.49
N TYR A 425 -12.31 -6.09 -19.59
CA TYR A 425 -12.55 -5.40 -18.33
C TYR A 425 -12.55 -3.88 -18.55
N VAL A 426 -13.61 -3.23 -18.09
CA VAL A 426 -13.70 -1.79 -18.04
C VAL A 426 -13.81 -1.37 -16.56
N ASP A 427 -12.83 -0.64 -16.06
CA ASP A 427 -12.92 -0.07 -14.74
C ASP A 427 -14.00 1.02 -14.70
N VAL A 428 -15.16 0.66 -14.17
CA VAL A 428 -16.33 1.55 -14.08
C VAL A 428 -16.07 2.73 -13.13
N LYS A 429 -15.05 2.64 -12.25
CA LYS A 429 -14.69 3.69 -11.30
C LYS A 429 -13.85 4.81 -11.91
N SER A 430 -13.25 4.60 -13.08
CA SER A 430 -12.49 5.65 -13.80
C SER A 430 -13.38 6.79 -14.32
N GLY A 431 -14.70 6.60 -14.33
CA GLY A 431 -15.70 7.64 -14.53
C GLY A 431 -16.34 8.03 -13.20
N ALA A 432 -15.56 8.60 -12.26
CA ALA A 432 -16.14 9.20 -11.06
C ALA A 432 -17.13 10.28 -11.50
N GLU A 433 -18.42 9.93 -11.55
CA GLU A 433 -19.47 10.91 -11.54
C GLU A 433 -19.15 11.88 -10.39
N THR A 434 -19.04 13.15 -10.68
CA THR A 434 -19.07 14.21 -9.67
C THR A 434 -20.47 14.15 -9.06
N ALA A 435 -20.65 13.23 -8.12
CA ALA A 435 -21.90 13.12 -7.40
C ALA A 435 -22.11 14.43 -6.64
N THR A 436 -23.00 15.27 -7.12
CA THR A 436 -23.45 16.44 -6.38
C THR A 436 -24.36 15.94 -5.28
N GLY A 437 -23.81 15.86 -4.05
CA GLY A 437 -24.57 15.45 -2.88
C GLY A 437 -25.67 16.42 -2.54
N ARG A 438 -26.75 15.92 -1.96
CA ARG A 438 -27.87 16.74 -1.46
C ARG A 438 -27.47 17.44 -0.16
N THR A 439 -28.08 18.58 0.11
CA THR A 439 -28.01 19.20 1.43
C THR A 439 -29.25 18.78 2.24
N ILE A 440 -29.03 18.20 3.42
CA ILE A 440 -30.04 17.69 4.33
C ILE A 440 -29.94 18.48 5.63
N ILE A 441 -30.93 19.28 5.95
CA ILE A 441 -31.02 19.97 7.25
C ILE A 441 -31.50 18.93 8.27
N VAL A 442 -30.72 18.73 9.31
CA VAL A 442 -31.04 17.78 10.38
C VAL A 442 -31.80 18.53 11.48
N GLU A 443 -33.01 18.08 11.79
CA GLU A 443 -33.79 18.63 12.89
C GLU A 443 -33.28 18.10 14.25
N GLU A 444 -33.51 18.88 15.31
CA GLU A 444 -33.15 18.46 16.67
C GLU A 444 -33.94 17.19 17.08
N GLY A 445 -33.29 16.32 17.85
CA GLY A 445 -33.95 15.11 18.38
C GLY A 445 -32.98 13.98 18.66
N LEU A 446 -33.44 13.02 19.45
CA LEU A 446 -32.64 11.83 19.77
C LEU A 446 -32.38 11.00 18.50
N ASN A 447 -31.08 10.77 18.23
CA ASN A 447 -30.60 10.03 17.06
C ASN A 447 -31.04 10.63 15.70
N SER A 448 -31.45 11.88 15.65
CA SER A 448 -31.85 12.52 14.38
C SER A 448 -30.72 12.53 13.36
N ILE A 449 -29.51 12.86 13.79
CA ILE A 449 -28.31 12.84 12.93
C ILE A 449 -27.97 11.42 12.45
N ILE A 450 -28.19 10.39 13.29
CA ILE A 450 -27.94 8.99 12.90
C ILE A 450 -28.91 8.58 11.79
N LYS A 451 -30.21 8.86 11.98
CA LYS A 451 -31.23 8.58 10.95
C LYS A 451 -30.96 9.33 9.64
N ALA A 452 -30.52 10.59 9.74
CA ALA A 452 -30.12 11.36 8.57
C ALA A 452 -28.93 10.73 7.85
N THR A 453 -27.90 10.27 8.58
CA THR A 453 -26.74 9.57 8.01
C THR A 453 -27.11 8.25 7.34
N GLU A 454 -28.01 7.48 7.94
CA GLU A 454 -28.51 6.21 7.38
C GLU A 454 -29.26 6.41 6.05
N SER A 455 -30.06 7.48 5.96
CA SER A 455 -30.82 7.83 4.76
C SER A 455 -30.04 8.58 3.70
N ALA A 456 -28.88 9.13 4.04
CA ALA A 456 -28.01 9.86 3.14
C ALA A 456 -27.32 8.93 2.14
N THR A 457 -26.97 9.48 0.97
CA THR A 457 -26.10 8.85 -0.03
C THR A 457 -24.68 9.42 0.06
N ALA A 458 -23.75 8.85 -0.70
CA ALA A 458 -22.38 9.37 -0.76
C ALA A 458 -22.39 10.85 -1.22
N TYR A 459 -21.50 11.64 -0.61
CA TYR A 459 -21.36 13.09 -0.82
C TYR A 459 -22.52 13.97 -0.33
N ASP A 460 -23.57 13.41 0.26
CA ASP A 460 -24.60 14.22 0.91
C ASP A 460 -23.99 15.04 2.07
N THR A 461 -24.50 16.26 2.23
CA THR A 461 -24.11 17.19 3.31
C THR A 461 -25.22 17.26 4.35
N LEU A 462 -24.91 16.84 5.57
CA LEU A 462 -25.77 17.01 6.74
C LEU A 462 -25.49 18.37 7.39
N VAL A 463 -26.51 19.20 7.51
CA VAL A 463 -26.42 20.53 8.11
C VAL A 463 -27.12 20.56 9.45
N LEU A 464 -26.38 20.85 10.51
CA LEU A 464 -26.85 20.98 11.87
C LEU A 464 -27.11 22.48 12.19
N LYS A 465 -28.18 22.78 12.90
CA LYS A 465 -28.50 24.14 13.31
C LYS A 465 -27.62 24.59 14.45
N ASN A 466 -27.05 25.77 14.35
CA ASN A 466 -26.14 26.33 15.35
C ASN A 466 -26.81 26.47 16.73
N GLY A 467 -26.03 26.28 17.80
CA GLY A 467 -26.50 26.40 19.19
C GLY A 467 -27.46 25.29 19.66
N LEU A 468 -27.80 24.33 18.78
CA LEU A 468 -28.65 23.20 19.16
C LEU A 468 -27.81 22.00 19.60
N GLN A 469 -28.45 21.11 20.44
CA GLN A 469 -27.86 19.89 20.93
C GLN A 469 -28.44 18.69 20.23
N TYR A 470 -27.59 17.92 19.58
CA TYR A 470 -27.95 16.67 18.90
C TYR A 470 -27.58 15.48 19.80
N LEU A 471 -28.60 14.87 20.39
CA LEU A 471 -28.42 13.74 21.30
C LEU A 471 -28.31 12.43 20.54
N ILE A 472 -27.29 11.63 20.85
CA ILE A 472 -27.13 10.28 20.32
C ILE A 472 -26.99 9.26 21.48
N ASN A 473 -27.70 8.14 21.42
CA ASN A 473 -27.61 7.07 22.42
C ASN A 473 -26.87 5.84 21.88
N GLN A 474 -26.36 5.92 20.67
CA GLN A 474 -25.51 4.93 20.01
C GLN A 474 -24.49 5.66 19.11
N THR A 475 -23.47 4.96 18.68
CA THR A 475 -22.45 5.51 17.75
C THR A 475 -23.06 5.85 16.40
N LEU A 476 -22.68 7.01 15.87
CA LEU A 476 -22.95 7.37 14.48
C LEU A 476 -21.89 6.72 13.58
N PHE A 477 -22.31 5.85 12.65
CA PHE A 477 -21.43 5.20 11.71
C PHE A 477 -21.37 5.93 10.36
N VAL A 478 -20.16 6.24 9.90
CA VAL A 478 -19.89 6.84 8.59
C VAL A 478 -19.25 5.75 7.72
N ASN A 479 -20.00 5.20 6.79
CA ASN A 479 -19.59 4.11 5.88
C ASN A 479 -19.60 4.53 4.40
N LYS A 480 -19.56 5.83 4.13
CA LYS A 480 -19.54 6.45 2.82
C LYS A 480 -18.89 7.83 2.89
N GLN A 481 -18.68 8.48 1.77
CA GLN A 481 -18.24 9.88 1.74
C GLN A 481 -19.32 10.77 2.34
N MET A 482 -19.04 11.46 3.44
CA MET A 482 -20.01 12.29 4.16
C MET A 482 -19.43 13.66 4.51
N ILE A 483 -20.29 14.68 4.42
CA ILE A 483 -20.02 16.02 4.91
C ILE A 483 -21.02 16.32 6.04
N ILE A 484 -20.53 16.72 7.21
CA ILE A 484 -21.36 17.15 8.36
C ILE A 484 -20.90 18.54 8.78
N LYS A 485 -21.81 19.51 8.82
CA LYS A 485 -21.43 20.87 9.20
C LYS A 485 -22.51 21.63 9.95
N SER A 486 -22.10 22.66 10.71
CA SER A 486 -23.03 23.66 11.23
C SER A 486 -23.60 24.52 10.11
N LEU A 487 -24.80 25.07 10.33
CA LEU A 487 -25.52 25.86 9.32
C LEU A 487 -24.76 27.13 8.95
N GLU A 488 -24.23 27.84 9.93
CA GLU A 488 -23.51 29.09 9.75
C GLU A 488 -22.10 29.00 10.32
N GLU A 489 -21.11 29.36 9.53
CA GLU A 489 -19.73 29.50 9.98
C GLU A 489 -19.60 30.69 10.95
N ASN A 490 -18.70 30.60 11.90
CA ASN A 490 -18.41 31.65 12.90
C ASN A 490 -19.51 31.93 13.92
N LYS A 491 -20.55 31.12 14.03
CA LYS A 491 -21.52 31.11 15.13
C LYS A 491 -21.24 30.00 16.13
N GLU A 492 -22.01 30.02 17.23
CA GLU A 492 -21.98 28.94 18.23
C GLU A 492 -22.13 27.58 17.54
N CYS A 493 -21.23 26.63 17.82
CA CYS A 493 -21.24 25.30 17.20
C CYS A 493 -22.55 24.55 17.52
N ALA A 494 -22.97 23.67 16.61
CA ALA A 494 -23.92 22.63 16.94
C ALA A 494 -23.25 21.60 17.86
N ALA A 495 -23.88 21.20 18.96
CA ALA A 495 -23.28 20.28 19.92
C ALA A 495 -23.75 18.85 19.72
N LEU A 496 -22.82 17.91 19.57
CA LEU A 496 -23.08 16.46 19.58
C LEU A 496 -22.84 15.91 20.98
N ARG A 497 -23.85 15.25 21.57
CA ARG A 497 -23.79 14.68 22.91
C ARG A 497 -24.20 13.22 22.94
N TYR A 498 -23.41 12.41 23.63
CA TYR A 498 -23.69 10.98 23.80
C TYR A 498 -24.51 10.73 25.08
N THR A 499 -25.65 10.05 24.96
CA THR A 499 -26.55 9.71 26.06
C THR A 499 -26.75 8.18 26.24
N GLY A 500 -25.99 7.38 25.50
CA GLY A 500 -26.09 5.93 25.51
C GLY A 500 -25.51 5.28 26.76
N LYS A 501 -25.48 3.95 26.79
CA LYS A 501 -24.91 3.17 27.90
C LYS A 501 -23.38 3.33 27.94
N LYS A 502 -22.79 3.23 29.14
CA LYS A 502 -21.34 3.21 29.32
C LYS A 502 -20.73 2.07 28.50
N GLY A 503 -19.77 2.39 27.63
CA GLY A 503 -19.10 1.40 26.79
C GLY A 503 -17.85 1.97 26.13
N LYS A 504 -17.05 1.10 25.51
CA LYS A 504 -15.91 1.49 24.67
C LYS A 504 -16.42 1.92 23.29
N THR A 505 -17.02 3.11 23.19
CA THR A 505 -17.63 3.64 21.97
C THR A 505 -17.07 5.00 21.65
N SER A 506 -16.98 5.35 20.36
CA SER A 506 -16.79 6.71 19.87
C SER A 506 -18.15 7.35 19.56
N MET A 507 -18.21 8.68 19.55
CA MET A 507 -19.42 9.40 19.14
C MET A 507 -19.66 9.20 17.65
N ILE A 508 -18.60 9.33 16.83
CA ILE A 508 -18.58 9.01 15.40
C ILE A 508 -17.56 7.91 15.15
N THR A 509 -17.95 6.85 14.45
CA THR A 509 -17.07 5.80 13.96
C THR A 509 -17.00 5.82 12.44
N ILE A 510 -15.79 5.98 11.90
CA ILE A 510 -15.54 5.81 10.48
C ILE A 510 -15.49 4.32 10.21
N ALA A 511 -16.48 3.81 9.50
CA ALA A 511 -16.58 2.42 9.10
C ALA A 511 -16.02 2.20 7.69
N ASP A 512 -15.93 0.95 7.28
CA ASP A 512 -15.39 0.58 5.98
C ASP A 512 -16.09 1.32 4.83
N GLY A 513 -15.31 1.94 3.93
CA GLY A 513 -15.79 2.82 2.86
C GLY A 513 -16.12 4.26 3.29
N GLY A 514 -15.98 4.58 4.58
CA GLY A 514 -16.28 5.90 5.13
C GLY A 514 -15.12 6.89 4.96
N ASN A 515 -15.47 8.13 4.58
CA ASN A 515 -14.62 9.30 4.70
C ASN A 515 -15.46 10.45 5.24
N LEU A 516 -14.88 11.28 6.11
CA LEU A 516 -15.63 12.32 6.81
C LEU A 516 -14.98 13.70 6.63
N GLN A 517 -15.77 14.66 6.18
CA GLN A 517 -15.47 16.07 6.35
C GLN A 517 -16.46 16.65 7.38
N ILE A 518 -15.94 17.25 8.45
CA ILE A 518 -16.79 17.77 9.52
C ILE A 518 -16.34 19.15 9.96
N SER A 519 -17.31 20.08 10.11
CA SER A 519 -16.99 21.45 10.49
C SER A 519 -17.99 22.08 11.43
N GLY A 520 -17.50 22.91 12.37
CA GLY A 520 -18.30 23.70 13.29
C GLY A 520 -19.10 22.87 14.31
N ILE A 521 -18.59 21.72 14.74
CA ILE A 521 -19.28 20.81 15.66
C ILE A 521 -18.53 20.75 17.01
N GLU A 522 -19.29 20.83 18.10
CA GLU A 522 -18.80 20.58 19.46
C GLU A 522 -19.03 19.12 19.85
N PHE A 523 -17.95 18.44 20.24
CA PHE A 523 -17.94 17.08 20.76
C PHE A 523 -17.75 17.13 22.28
N ASN A 524 -18.82 16.92 23.05
CA ASN A 524 -18.76 16.93 24.50
C ASN A 524 -18.73 15.49 25.06
N GLY A 525 -17.61 15.10 25.64
CA GLY A 525 -17.37 13.78 26.21
C GLY A 525 -18.08 13.54 27.55
N MET A 526 -18.71 14.55 28.15
CA MET A 526 -19.56 14.37 29.35
C MET A 526 -20.95 13.89 28.97
N SER A 527 -21.44 12.91 29.70
CA SER A 527 -22.83 12.48 29.54
C SER A 527 -23.80 13.51 30.07
N HIS A 528 -25.01 13.55 29.50
CA HIS A 528 -26.09 14.42 29.91
C HIS A 528 -26.54 14.17 31.37
N GLU A 529 -26.32 12.99 31.92
CA GLU A 529 -26.73 12.59 33.30
C GLU A 529 -25.61 11.92 34.10
N GLY A 530 -24.34 12.08 33.72
CA GLY A 530 -23.20 11.51 34.43
C GLY A 530 -22.96 10.01 34.22
N HIS A 531 -23.71 9.33 33.36
CA HIS A 531 -23.73 7.86 33.26
C HIS A 531 -23.10 7.29 31.96
N ALA A 532 -23.00 8.07 30.90
CA ALA A 532 -22.43 7.63 29.62
C ALA A 532 -21.19 8.44 29.28
N ARG A 533 -20.10 7.75 28.93
CA ARG A 533 -18.83 8.40 28.54
C ARG A 533 -18.35 7.77 27.25
N PRO A 534 -18.45 8.47 26.13
CA PRO A 534 -17.82 8.01 24.88
C PRO A 534 -16.30 8.02 25.05
N MET A 535 -15.63 7.02 24.52
CA MET A 535 -14.17 6.90 24.59
C MET A 535 -13.46 7.95 23.73
N SER A 536 -14.10 8.40 22.66
CA SER A 536 -13.58 9.44 21.78
C SER A 536 -14.69 10.19 21.02
N GLY A 537 -14.36 11.38 20.54
CA GLY A 537 -15.21 12.11 19.61
C GLY A 537 -15.31 11.36 18.27
N ILE A 538 -14.16 11.08 17.66
CA ILE A 538 -14.07 10.37 16.38
C ILE A 538 -13.04 9.23 16.51
N ALA A 539 -13.35 8.07 15.94
CA ALA A 539 -12.43 6.94 15.79
C ALA A 539 -12.76 6.14 14.52
N PRO A 540 -11.81 5.40 13.93
CA PRO A 540 -12.14 4.38 12.94
C PRO A 540 -12.73 3.12 13.60
N ALA A 541 -13.37 2.25 12.82
CA ALA A 541 -13.84 0.96 13.27
C ALA A 541 -12.67 0.00 13.56
N GLU A 542 -12.92 -1.01 14.41
CA GLU A 542 -11.91 -2.04 14.75
C GLU A 542 -11.56 -2.96 13.57
N LYS A 543 -12.48 -3.10 12.64
CA LYS A 543 -12.27 -3.86 11.40
C LYS A 543 -12.56 -2.97 10.21
N MET A 544 -11.56 -2.78 9.38
CA MET A 544 -11.67 -2.02 8.14
C MET A 544 -11.01 -2.80 7.02
N ARG A 545 -11.68 -2.86 5.89
CA ARG A 545 -11.14 -3.41 4.64
C ARG A 545 -10.18 -2.42 4.02
N GLY A 546 -10.62 -1.17 3.87
CA GLY A 546 -9.91 -0.10 3.21
C GLY A 546 -9.27 0.92 4.15
N THR A 547 -8.75 1.95 3.52
CA THR A 547 -8.25 3.19 4.15
C THR A 547 -9.40 4.18 4.34
N TYR A 548 -9.14 5.26 5.10
CA TYR A 548 -10.09 6.33 5.31
C TYR A 548 -9.40 7.69 5.38
N SER A 549 -10.18 8.76 5.25
CA SER A 549 -9.73 10.13 5.47
C SER A 549 -10.71 10.89 6.36
N VAL A 550 -10.17 11.74 7.25
CA VAL A 550 -10.96 12.62 8.11
C VAL A 550 -10.41 14.04 8.03
N THR A 551 -11.26 14.98 7.68
CA THR A 551 -10.97 16.42 7.72
C THR A 551 -11.91 17.09 8.72
N VAL A 552 -11.33 17.80 9.69
CA VAL A 552 -12.04 18.46 10.79
C VAL A 552 -11.69 19.93 10.78
N ASP A 553 -12.69 20.81 10.69
CA ASP A 553 -12.47 22.25 10.68
C ASP A 553 -13.36 22.98 11.68
N GLY A 554 -12.81 23.90 12.46
CA GLY A 554 -13.54 24.72 13.41
C GLY A 554 -14.34 23.93 14.46
N CYS A 555 -13.91 22.72 14.82
CA CYS A 555 -14.58 21.86 15.78
C CYS A 555 -13.98 21.99 17.19
N ALA A 556 -14.78 21.66 18.21
CA ALA A 556 -14.33 21.60 19.60
C ALA A 556 -14.48 20.18 20.16
N PHE A 557 -13.42 19.68 20.82
CA PHE A 557 -13.42 18.38 21.51
C PHE A 557 -13.09 18.60 22.97
N HIS A 558 -13.98 18.20 23.89
CA HIS A 558 -13.70 18.45 25.31
C HIS A 558 -14.38 17.45 26.24
N SER A 559 -13.89 17.48 27.49
CA SER A 559 -14.48 16.73 28.60
C SER A 559 -14.44 15.21 28.44
N PHE A 560 -13.45 14.68 27.73
CA PHE A 560 -13.15 13.25 27.68
C PHE A 560 -12.28 12.86 28.89
N GLN A 561 -12.92 12.44 29.99
CA GLN A 561 -12.33 12.44 31.35
C GLN A 561 -11.75 11.10 31.82
N GLU A 562 -11.34 10.20 30.95
CA GLU A 562 -10.59 9.00 31.29
C GLU A 562 -9.21 9.03 30.61
N SER A 563 -8.20 8.43 31.25
CA SER A 563 -6.82 8.44 30.69
C SER A 563 -6.67 7.74 29.35
N SER A 564 -7.60 6.89 28.98
CA SER A 564 -7.65 6.19 27.70
C SER A 564 -8.54 6.86 26.65
N PHE A 565 -9.18 8.00 26.98
CA PHE A 565 -10.09 8.71 26.11
C PHE A 565 -9.35 9.76 25.25
N ALA A 566 -9.95 10.17 24.15
CA ALA A 566 -9.33 11.12 23.25
C ALA A 566 -10.36 11.95 22.45
N GLY A 567 -9.95 13.09 21.93
CA GLY A 567 -10.73 13.79 20.93
C GLY A 567 -10.85 12.97 19.65
N PHE A 568 -9.73 12.61 19.05
CA PHE A 568 -9.60 11.60 18.00
C PHE A 568 -8.74 10.43 18.48
N LYS A 569 -9.16 9.20 18.16
CA LYS A 569 -8.43 8.00 18.59
C LYS A 569 -8.31 6.97 17.47
N ALA A 570 -7.09 6.71 17.03
CA ALA A 570 -6.82 5.62 16.12
C ALA A 570 -7.10 4.25 16.76
N VAL A 571 -7.38 3.26 15.95
CA VAL A 571 -7.61 1.87 16.34
C VAL A 571 -6.59 0.98 15.63
N LYS A 572 -6.15 -0.09 16.29
CA LYS A 572 -5.19 -1.03 15.73
C LYS A 572 -5.68 -1.61 14.40
N ASN A 573 -4.78 -1.73 13.44
CA ASN A 573 -5.03 -2.19 12.07
C ASN A 573 -5.95 -1.27 11.24
N SER A 574 -6.29 -0.07 11.69
CA SER A 574 -6.89 0.96 10.84
C SER A 574 -5.81 1.87 10.25
N PHE A 575 -6.06 2.44 9.08
CA PHE A 575 -5.09 3.31 8.42
C PHE A 575 -5.78 4.48 7.72
N ALA A 576 -5.41 5.70 8.12
CA ALA A 576 -5.87 6.92 7.48
C ALA A 576 -4.88 7.37 6.40
N GLU A 577 -5.38 7.70 5.22
CA GLU A 577 -4.59 8.36 4.20
C GLU A 577 -4.33 9.82 4.57
N LEU A 578 -5.35 10.47 5.16
CA LEU A 578 -5.28 11.84 5.63
C LEU A 578 -6.05 12.02 6.93
N LEU A 579 -5.39 12.62 7.91
CA LEU A 579 -6.02 13.21 9.10
C LEU A 579 -5.68 14.70 9.13
N ALA A 580 -6.67 15.54 8.90
CA ALA A 580 -6.49 16.99 8.92
C ALA A 580 -7.39 17.63 9.99
N PHE A 581 -6.76 18.44 10.86
CA PHE A 581 -7.45 19.23 11.89
C PHE A 581 -7.06 20.69 11.71
N ASN A 582 -8.04 21.53 11.41
CA ASN A 582 -7.84 22.95 11.21
C ASN A 582 -8.78 23.76 12.10
N ASN A 583 -8.30 24.86 12.68
CA ASN A 583 -9.09 25.75 13.54
C ASN A 583 -9.78 25.05 14.72
N CYS A 584 -9.25 23.92 15.21
CA CYS A 584 -9.90 23.08 16.22
C CYS A 584 -9.45 23.44 17.64
N LYS A 585 -10.33 23.17 18.62
CA LYS A 585 -10.04 23.30 20.05
C LYS A 585 -10.18 21.95 20.74
N PHE A 586 -9.15 21.56 21.46
CA PHE A 586 -9.12 20.38 22.32
C PHE A 586 -8.89 20.85 23.76
N TYR A 587 -9.83 20.60 24.67
CA TYR A 587 -9.67 21.12 26.03
C TYR A 587 -10.33 20.21 27.09
N ASN A 588 -9.74 20.23 28.30
CA ASN A 588 -10.21 19.40 29.42
C ASN A 588 -10.30 17.90 29.08
N ILE A 589 -9.23 17.33 28.54
CA ILE A 589 -9.14 15.91 28.15
C ILE A 589 -8.12 15.21 29.04
N SER A 590 -8.53 14.11 29.72
CA SER A 590 -7.63 13.35 30.59
C SER A 590 -6.69 12.41 29.82
N GLY A 591 -7.05 11.97 28.65
CA GLY A 591 -6.21 11.17 27.75
C GLY A 591 -5.53 12.01 26.70
N GLU A 592 -5.73 11.73 25.43
CA GLU A 592 -5.02 12.35 24.33
C GLU A 592 -5.95 13.32 23.55
N GLY A 593 -5.42 14.44 23.07
CA GLY A 593 -6.15 15.29 22.13
C GLY A 593 -6.34 14.54 20.81
N ILE A 594 -5.23 14.19 20.15
CA ILE A 594 -5.17 13.37 18.94
C ILE A 594 -4.25 12.18 19.22
N GLY A 595 -4.83 10.99 19.33
CA GLY A 595 -4.13 9.74 19.69
C GLY A 595 -3.95 8.81 18.50
N LEU A 596 -2.73 8.76 17.95
CA LEU A 596 -2.35 7.87 16.83
C LEU A 596 -1.36 6.79 17.28
N GLY A 597 -1.41 6.38 18.55
CA GLY A 597 -0.54 5.37 19.16
C GLY A 597 -1.25 4.01 19.34
N ALA A 598 -2.11 3.58 18.42
CA ALA A 598 -2.81 2.31 18.51
C ALA A 598 -1.90 1.11 18.20
N GLU A 599 -0.97 1.27 17.27
CA GLU A 599 0.09 0.30 16.99
C GLU A 599 1.16 0.40 18.09
N LYS A 600 1.78 -0.73 18.47
CA LYS A 600 2.73 -0.78 19.58
C LYS A 600 3.95 -1.65 19.31
N ASN A 601 4.04 -2.25 18.12
CA ASN A 601 5.13 -3.13 17.73
C ASN A 601 6.24 -2.33 17.03
N ASP A 602 7.44 -2.90 16.98
CA ASP A 602 8.57 -2.33 16.23
C ASP A 602 8.59 -2.76 14.75
N ASP A 603 7.42 -3.07 14.20
CA ASP A 603 7.23 -3.59 12.83
C ASP A 603 7.06 -2.48 11.77
N GLY A 604 7.33 -1.24 12.10
CA GLY A 604 7.11 -0.11 11.19
C GLY A 604 5.65 0.24 10.92
N LYS A 605 4.71 -0.31 11.68
CA LYS A 605 3.26 -0.03 11.55
C LYS A 605 2.88 1.30 12.16
N TYR A 606 1.95 1.99 11.52
CA TYR A 606 1.40 3.26 11.97
C TYR A 606 -0.05 3.44 11.51
N SER A 607 -0.72 4.47 12.03
CA SER A 607 -2.18 4.60 11.86
C SER A 607 -2.61 5.68 10.87
N ALA A 608 -1.69 6.52 10.38
CA ALA A 608 -2.01 7.58 9.43
C ALA A 608 -0.79 7.97 8.59
N GLU A 609 -0.97 8.11 7.28
CA GLU A 609 0.08 8.55 6.35
C GLU A 609 0.36 10.04 6.47
N ASN A 610 -0.66 10.87 6.22
CA ASN A 610 -0.55 12.31 6.24
C ASN A 610 -1.33 12.88 7.42
N ILE A 611 -0.64 13.60 8.29
CA ILE A 611 -1.20 14.24 9.49
C ILE A 611 -0.96 15.75 9.36
N VAL A 612 -2.05 16.52 9.29
CA VAL A 612 -2.02 17.98 9.14
C VAL A 612 -2.80 18.61 10.29
N ILE A 613 -2.13 19.42 11.11
CA ILE A 613 -2.74 20.08 12.28
C ILE A 613 -2.39 21.57 12.21
N THR A 614 -3.39 22.41 11.96
CA THR A 614 -3.16 23.85 11.76
C THR A 614 -4.14 24.68 12.56
N ASN A 615 -3.66 25.82 13.08
CA ASN A 615 -4.50 26.79 13.81
C ASN A 615 -5.26 26.20 15.01
N CYS A 616 -4.70 25.20 15.69
CA CYS A 616 -5.38 24.47 16.76
C CYS A 616 -4.93 24.92 18.16
N LEU A 617 -5.87 24.87 19.10
CA LEU A 617 -5.63 25.07 20.52
C LEU A 617 -5.78 23.75 21.29
N PHE A 618 -4.78 23.42 22.10
CA PHE A 618 -4.81 22.31 23.05
C PHE A 618 -4.65 22.86 24.47
N ASP A 619 -5.73 22.82 25.26
CA ASP A 619 -5.76 23.41 26.61
C ASP A 619 -6.16 22.36 27.65
N ASN A 620 -5.36 22.24 28.70
CA ASN A 620 -5.58 21.31 29.82
C ASN A 620 -5.77 19.85 29.35
N ILE A 621 -4.83 19.36 28.53
CA ILE A 621 -4.74 17.95 28.12
C ILE A 621 -3.80 17.24 29.10
N LEU A 622 -4.29 16.28 29.89
CA LEU A 622 -3.47 15.59 30.88
C LEU A 622 -2.49 14.59 30.25
N GLY A 623 -2.93 13.84 29.23
CA GLY A 623 -2.06 12.96 28.43
C GLY A 623 -1.28 13.74 27.38
N CYS A 624 -1.03 13.15 26.21
CA CYS A 624 -0.39 13.86 25.10
C CYS A 624 -1.43 14.72 24.35
N ALA A 625 -1.08 15.96 24.00
CA ALA A 625 -1.90 16.73 23.08
C ALA A 625 -1.96 16.05 21.71
N VAL A 626 -0.79 15.63 21.21
CA VAL A 626 -0.69 14.81 20.00
C VAL A 626 0.30 13.68 20.24
N ASN A 627 -0.14 12.44 19.95
CA ASN A 627 0.67 11.24 20.05
C ASN A 627 0.68 10.53 18.69
N VAL A 628 1.85 10.49 18.04
CA VAL A 628 2.08 9.75 16.79
C VAL A 628 3.05 8.62 17.07
N TYR A 629 2.72 7.42 16.62
CA TYR A 629 3.55 6.24 16.81
C TYR A 629 3.72 5.45 15.53
N ARG A 630 4.98 5.18 15.20
CA ARG A 630 5.48 4.16 14.30
C ARG A 630 6.74 3.59 14.95
N GLY A 631 6.71 2.33 15.36
CA GLY A 631 7.88 1.70 15.98
C GLY A 631 8.80 1.05 14.94
N GLY A 632 10.09 0.98 15.28
CA GLY A 632 11.09 0.31 14.47
C GLY A 632 11.64 1.13 13.30
N THR A 633 12.63 0.54 12.63
CA THR A 633 13.40 1.18 11.54
C THR A 633 13.19 0.52 10.19
N ASP A 634 12.07 -0.17 10.02
CA ASP A 634 11.71 -0.80 8.74
C ASP A 634 11.55 0.26 7.65
N GLU A 635 12.29 0.13 6.56
CA GLU A 635 12.31 1.05 5.44
C GLU A 635 11.27 0.75 4.35
N SER A 636 10.41 -0.25 4.57
CA SER A 636 9.30 -0.60 3.65
C SER A 636 8.13 0.39 3.70
N THR A 637 8.17 1.37 4.62
CA THR A 637 7.13 2.39 4.74
C THR A 637 7.72 3.80 4.70
N ALA A 638 7.07 4.71 3.98
CA ALA A 638 7.53 6.07 3.79
C ALA A 638 7.07 7.04 4.89
N GLY A 639 5.88 6.84 5.47
CA GLY A 639 5.28 7.68 6.51
C GLY A 639 5.53 7.21 7.95
N PRO A 640 4.93 7.86 8.95
CA PRO A 640 3.99 8.98 8.83
C PRO A 640 4.65 10.32 8.53
N PHE A 641 3.90 11.23 7.87
CA PHE A 641 4.28 12.60 7.58
C PHE A 641 3.45 13.56 8.43
N LEU A 642 4.11 14.47 9.15
CA LEU A 642 3.46 15.42 10.06
C LEU A 642 3.72 16.86 9.63
N ILE A 643 2.66 17.61 9.41
CA ILE A 643 2.69 19.07 9.28
C ILE A 643 1.90 19.65 10.44
N MET A 644 2.52 20.54 11.19
CA MET A 644 1.86 21.27 12.28
C MET A 644 2.26 22.74 12.21
N ASP A 645 1.27 23.63 12.12
CA ASP A 645 1.49 25.06 12.00
C ASP A 645 0.49 25.87 12.84
N ASN A 646 0.97 26.97 13.41
CA ASN A 646 0.18 27.92 14.17
C ASN A 646 -0.69 27.28 15.26
N CYS A 647 -0.09 26.42 16.10
CA CYS A 647 -0.79 25.74 17.20
C CYS A 647 -0.32 26.23 18.57
N THR A 648 -1.26 26.29 19.52
CA THR A 648 -1.01 26.69 20.90
C THR A 648 -1.32 25.55 21.86
N PHE A 649 -0.43 25.34 22.84
CA PHE A 649 -0.56 24.32 23.88
C PHE A 649 -0.52 25.02 25.25
N GLU A 650 -1.63 24.93 25.98
CA GLU A 650 -1.81 25.52 27.30
C GLU A 650 -1.94 24.43 28.35
N LEU A 651 -1.27 24.55 29.50
CA LEU A 651 -1.41 23.70 30.68
C LEU A 651 -1.39 22.18 30.40
N SER A 652 -0.82 21.74 29.26
CA SER A 652 -0.96 20.38 28.76
C SER A 652 0.23 19.49 29.10
N SER A 653 -0.04 18.20 29.36
CA SER A 653 0.97 17.11 29.48
C SER A 653 2.04 17.35 30.56
N ASN A 654 1.65 17.89 31.71
CA ASN A 654 2.57 18.26 32.79
C ASN A 654 2.95 17.10 33.74
N GLN A 655 2.55 15.88 33.45
CA GLN A 655 2.86 14.69 34.22
C GLN A 655 4.35 14.34 34.15
N GLU A 656 4.85 13.63 35.16
CA GLU A 656 6.23 13.13 35.15
C GLU A 656 6.50 12.28 33.92
N ARG A 657 7.59 12.57 33.20
CA ARG A 657 7.97 11.96 31.91
C ARG A 657 6.96 12.15 30.77
N GLY A 658 5.96 13.02 30.95
CA GLY A 658 4.98 13.36 29.91
C GLY A 658 5.62 14.07 28.71
N ALA A 659 4.92 14.08 27.60
CA ALA A 659 5.27 14.91 26.44
C ALA A 659 3.99 15.50 25.82
N THR A 660 4.02 16.81 25.51
CA THR A 660 2.89 17.46 24.86
C THR A 660 2.73 16.95 23.44
N LEU A 661 3.82 16.94 22.66
CA LEU A 661 3.94 16.24 21.39
C LEU A 661 4.83 15.01 21.59
N ARG A 662 4.27 13.82 21.43
CA ARG A 662 4.99 12.55 21.47
C ARG A 662 5.06 11.99 20.05
N LEU A 663 6.23 12.08 19.43
CA LEU A 663 6.45 11.78 18.03
C LEU A 663 7.49 10.65 17.92
N ILE A 664 7.01 9.43 17.70
CA ILE A 664 7.84 8.22 17.60
C ILE A 664 7.79 7.72 16.17
N GLY A 665 8.97 7.55 15.55
CA GLY A 665 9.13 7.02 14.20
C GLY A 665 8.56 7.91 13.09
N VAL A 666 8.24 9.18 13.37
CA VAL A 666 7.78 10.12 12.34
C VAL A 666 8.88 10.32 11.31
N GLN A 667 8.58 10.10 10.04
CA GLN A 667 9.57 10.10 8.96
C GLN A 667 9.86 11.50 8.42
N THR A 668 8.85 12.39 8.45
CA THR A 668 9.02 13.81 8.14
C THR A 668 8.15 14.63 9.10
N ALA A 669 8.71 15.65 9.73
CA ALA A 669 7.98 16.54 10.61
C ALA A 669 8.30 18.00 10.27
N HIS A 670 7.30 18.76 9.85
CA HIS A 670 7.39 20.20 9.68
C HIS A 670 6.56 20.87 10.76
N LEU A 671 7.22 21.39 11.78
CA LEU A 671 6.61 22.08 12.92
C LEU A 671 6.97 23.56 12.88
N SER A 672 5.96 24.42 12.72
CA SER A 672 6.15 25.87 12.62
C SER A 672 5.15 26.64 13.48
N ASN A 673 5.57 27.82 13.96
CA ASN A 673 4.72 28.74 14.71
C ASN A 673 4.00 28.08 15.90
N LEU A 674 4.70 27.26 16.69
CA LEU A 674 4.11 26.57 17.84
C LEU A 674 4.43 27.31 19.13
N THR A 675 3.42 27.48 19.99
CA THR A 675 3.54 28.11 21.30
C THR A 675 3.18 27.12 22.42
N PHE A 676 4.09 26.88 23.33
CA PHE A 676 3.87 26.05 24.52
C PHE A 676 3.88 26.93 25.76
N ASN A 677 2.71 27.03 26.42
CA ASN A 677 2.54 27.78 27.67
C ASN A 677 2.25 26.80 28.81
N ASN A 678 3.08 26.79 29.85
CA ASN A 678 2.93 25.90 31.00
C ASN A 678 2.67 24.41 30.60
N SER A 679 3.30 23.92 29.52
CA SER A 679 3.05 22.61 28.94
C SER A 679 4.29 21.73 28.94
N GLY A 680 4.13 20.41 29.15
CA GLY A 680 5.22 19.43 29.14
C GLY A 680 6.25 19.60 30.27
N ARG A 681 5.94 20.28 31.36
CA ARG A 681 6.89 20.63 32.44
C ARG A 681 7.47 19.41 33.14
N GLY A 682 6.74 18.32 33.27
CA GLY A 682 7.23 17.09 33.89
C GLY A 682 8.12 16.23 32.98
N GLY A 683 8.20 16.59 31.71
CA GLY A 683 8.95 15.81 30.72
C GLY A 683 9.46 16.65 29.54
N ALA A 684 8.68 16.78 28.48
CA ALA A 684 9.06 17.53 27.27
C ALA A 684 7.84 18.25 26.66
N ALA A 685 8.06 19.41 26.03
CA ALA A 685 7.07 19.99 25.14
C ALA A 685 7.01 19.19 23.85
N ILE A 686 8.15 18.88 23.25
CA ILE A 686 8.26 18.06 22.06
C ILE A 686 9.24 16.92 22.34
N LYS A 687 8.80 15.67 22.12
CA LYS A 687 9.64 14.47 22.19
C LYS A 687 9.66 13.77 20.85
N PHE A 688 10.82 13.73 20.21
CA PHE A 688 11.10 12.84 19.08
C PHE A 688 11.84 11.59 19.55
N ASP A 689 11.46 10.44 19.01
CA ASP A 689 12.11 9.16 19.26
C ASP A 689 12.05 8.32 17.96
N GLU A 690 13.14 7.66 17.59
CA GLU A 690 13.22 6.83 16.38
C GLU A 690 12.88 7.59 15.08
N CYS A 691 13.21 8.87 15.03
CA CYS A 691 12.94 9.75 13.88
C CYS A 691 14.22 10.04 13.08
N ARG A 692 14.07 10.46 11.84
CA ARG A 692 15.20 10.93 11.01
C ARG A 692 15.41 12.41 11.20
N TRP A 693 16.59 12.78 11.67
CA TRP A 693 16.91 14.18 11.98
C TRP A 693 16.79 15.12 10.77
N ASP A 694 17.30 14.69 9.62
CA ASP A 694 17.37 15.54 8.42
C ASP A 694 15.98 15.88 7.83
N ASP A 695 14.95 15.17 8.27
CA ASP A 695 13.56 15.37 7.84
C ASP A 695 12.69 16.07 8.90
N ILE A 696 13.31 16.56 9.98
CA ILE A 696 12.64 17.34 11.02
C ILE A 696 12.95 18.82 10.80
N ILE A 697 11.95 19.59 10.45
CA ILE A 697 12.05 21.04 10.28
C ILE A 697 11.29 21.72 11.42
N LEU A 698 12.00 22.52 12.22
CA LEU A 698 11.45 23.28 13.32
C LEU A 698 11.68 24.78 13.06
N SER A 699 10.62 25.57 13.07
CA SER A 699 10.70 27.02 12.89
C SER A 699 9.73 27.76 13.82
N ASN A 700 10.21 28.84 14.45
CA ASN A 700 9.41 29.69 15.31
C ASN A 700 8.67 28.92 16.44
N ILE A 701 9.41 28.17 17.26
CA ILE A 701 8.88 27.42 18.40
C ILE A 701 9.11 28.20 19.70
N LEU A 702 8.05 28.57 20.40
CA LEU A 702 8.10 29.33 21.66
C LEU A 702 7.78 28.43 22.85
N TYR A 703 8.65 28.49 23.89
CA TYR A 703 8.47 27.77 25.14
C TYR A 703 8.35 28.78 26.30
N GLN A 704 7.17 28.86 26.92
CA GLN A 704 6.90 29.73 28.08
C GLN A 704 6.60 28.86 29.29
N ASN A 705 7.50 28.84 30.29
CA ASN A 705 7.38 28.00 31.49
C ASN A 705 6.97 26.52 31.14
N SER A 706 7.60 25.98 30.11
CA SER A 706 7.25 24.69 29.51
C SER A 706 8.46 23.77 29.49
N GLY A 707 8.22 22.48 29.22
CA GLY A 707 9.28 21.54 28.87
C GLY A 707 9.95 21.95 27.57
N GLY A 708 11.16 21.45 27.34
CA GLY A 708 11.93 21.71 26.13
C GLY A 708 11.72 20.63 25.07
N LEU A 709 12.58 20.71 24.05
CA LEU A 709 12.72 19.69 23.02
C LEU A 709 13.58 18.53 23.55
N ARG A 710 13.13 17.29 23.37
CA ARG A 710 13.89 16.05 23.61
C ARG A 710 13.95 15.22 22.35
N MET A 711 15.15 14.73 22.05
CA MET A 711 15.42 13.89 20.89
C MET A 711 16.17 12.64 21.34
N ASN A 712 15.61 11.47 21.09
CA ASN A 712 16.23 10.18 21.41
C ASN A 712 16.28 9.32 20.15
N LYS A 713 17.28 8.43 20.04
CA LYS A 713 17.44 7.48 18.94
C LYS A 713 17.14 8.09 17.56
N LEU A 714 17.86 9.16 17.23
CA LEU A 714 17.74 9.78 15.92
C LEU A 714 18.58 9.01 14.90
N TYR A 715 18.00 8.80 13.72
CA TYR A 715 18.67 8.22 12.57
C TYR A 715 19.07 9.33 11.59
N ARG A 716 20.15 9.13 10.86
CA ARG A 716 20.60 10.03 9.79
C ARG A 716 20.20 9.50 8.41
#